data_7c6d156ce77d3d298669d5d41907f4d1
#
_entry.id   7c6d156ce77d3d298669d5d41907f4d1
#
_cell.length_a   1.000
_cell.length_b   1.000
_cell.length_c   1.000
_cell.angle_alpha   90.00
_cell.angle_beta   90.00
_cell.angle_gamma   90.00
#
_symmetry.space_group_name_H-M   'P 1'
#
loop_
_entity.id
_entity.type
_entity.pdbx_description
1 polymer ?
#
loop_
_entity_poly.entity_id
_entity_poly.type
_entity_poly.pdbx_seq_one_letter_code
_entity_poly.pdbx_strand_id
1 'polypeptide(L)'
;MPHPDSPALSPVERSLAEIQLTELTAGKTYYSSPSTWEDEVLYFLILDRFSDGREHGGFNDVSGNPVVAGETRTTPLFRIETDANNAEWQQWFEAGRGWCGGTIAGMRDKLGYLKRLGVTAIWVSPVFKQVTGGDSYHGYGIQNFLDVDPHFGTREELREFVAEAHQCGIRVILDIILNHAGDVFSYQDNQPYFYYEGRQWPVKGYRLNQGDSGSIPFGGGQEAHSGITMDAAIWPVEFQSEVTWTMKGEIRNWDAFPEFLEGDFCSLKDIDHGWALDDPAQSWDLERRISLFCPSTTLDHLIKVYRFWIAYADIDGFRLDTVKHMEPGAVRYFALGIHEFAQTLGKENFPIIGEITGGRSYAMQILDVTGLDAALGIGDLPDKLEFLAKGWRSPGNPETGEQEGYFDLFCNSLLDGKNSHQWYSKHIVTMIDDHDQVGEQRKYRFCGDSPESWKLLKAALGLNLATEGISCIYYGTEQAFNGADPRTGDRSWGDVFLRECMFGGPFGSLQSTGRHFFNEEHEVYRFVGRLAEFRKGEIALRRGRQYLRQVSATGSEGDFFYPQPVNGQMRWVVAWSRIFAETECLCAINTSLEKELTVWVVVDHQLNPPGKTMRCAFSSSPEQEGEEAEVAPICGSAVKITVPPGGFVIYR
;
A
#
# COMPACT_ATOMS: atom_id res chain seq x y z
N MET A 1 -19.53 28.36 -9.11
CA MET A 1 -19.69 29.37 -8.02
C MET A 1 -20.03 28.60 -6.77
N PRO A 2 -19.35 28.82 -5.65
CA PRO A 2 -19.71 28.13 -4.41
C PRO A 2 -21.13 28.46 -4.01
N HIS A 3 -21.81 27.50 -3.40
CA HIS A 3 -23.16 27.64 -2.89
C HIS A 3 -23.15 28.73 -1.79
N PRO A 4 -24.15 29.65 -1.74
CA PRO A 4 -24.16 30.77 -0.80
C PRO A 4 -24.20 30.39 0.68
N ASP A 5 -24.39 29.11 1.02
CA ASP A 5 -24.43 28.59 2.39
C ASP A 5 -23.21 27.72 2.76
N SER A 6 -22.14 27.72 1.95
CA SER A 6 -20.91 27.03 2.34
C SER A 6 -20.27 27.77 3.51
N PRO A 7 -19.95 27.10 4.63
CA PRO A 7 -19.21 27.73 5.73
C PRO A 7 -17.89 28.31 5.18
N ALA A 8 -17.52 29.48 5.63
CA ALA A 8 -16.25 30.08 5.25
C ALA A 8 -15.13 29.10 5.62
N LEU A 9 -14.30 28.74 4.63
CA LEU A 9 -13.14 27.88 4.85
C LEU A 9 -12.28 28.49 5.95
N SER A 10 -11.86 27.66 6.89
CA SER A 10 -10.91 28.08 7.93
C SER A 10 -9.60 28.50 7.25
N PRO A 11 -8.99 29.63 7.63
CA PRO A 11 -7.72 30.03 7.05
C PRO A 11 -6.66 28.96 7.32
N VAL A 12 -5.87 28.64 6.31
CA VAL A 12 -4.75 27.71 6.43
C VAL A 12 -3.65 28.38 7.23
N GLU A 13 -3.11 27.68 8.22
CA GLU A 13 -2.00 28.13 9.05
C GLU A 13 -0.74 28.33 8.17
N ARG A 14 -0.05 29.44 8.37
CA ARG A 14 1.20 29.78 7.69
C ARG A 14 2.44 29.42 8.48
N SER A 15 2.28 29.26 9.79
CA SER A 15 3.35 28.94 10.73
C SER A 15 2.88 27.84 11.69
N LEU A 16 3.82 27.01 12.09
CA LEU A 16 3.60 26.01 13.13
C LEU A 16 3.24 26.66 14.48
N ALA A 17 3.65 27.91 14.71
CA ALA A 17 3.26 28.65 15.91
C ALA A 17 1.76 28.89 16.03
N GLU A 18 1.03 28.90 14.92
CA GLU A 18 -0.43 29.06 14.88
C GLU A 18 -1.17 27.75 15.27
N ILE A 19 -0.48 26.61 15.28
CA ILE A 19 -1.07 25.32 15.65
C ILE A 19 -1.04 25.13 17.15
N GLN A 20 -2.22 25.10 17.76
CA GLN A 20 -2.44 24.84 19.18
C GLN A 20 -3.03 23.44 19.37
N LEU A 21 -2.18 22.41 19.44
CA LEU A 21 -2.61 21.01 19.53
C LEU A 21 -3.55 20.75 20.71
N THR A 22 -3.29 21.37 21.86
CA THR A 22 -4.15 21.23 23.05
C THR A 22 -5.56 21.75 22.81
N GLU A 23 -5.72 22.85 22.06
CA GLU A 23 -7.02 23.39 21.71
C GLU A 23 -7.72 22.53 20.65
N LEU A 24 -6.97 22.07 19.67
CA LEU A 24 -7.47 21.16 18.62
C LEU A 24 -8.02 19.86 19.17
N THR A 25 -7.45 19.34 20.26
CA THR A 25 -7.84 18.06 20.85
C THR A 25 -8.85 18.20 22.00
N ALA A 26 -9.05 19.41 22.53
CA ALA A 26 -9.90 19.64 23.68
C ALA A 26 -11.35 19.18 23.46
N GLY A 27 -11.81 18.27 24.32
CA GLY A 27 -13.20 17.78 24.29
C GLY A 27 -13.56 16.89 23.11
N LYS A 28 -12.60 16.49 22.27
CA LYS A 28 -12.82 15.55 21.18
C LYS A 28 -12.65 14.09 21.65
N THR A 29 -13.42 13.21 21.05
CA THR A 29 -13.23 11.76 21.13
C THR A 29 -12.72 11.28 19.78
N TYR A 30 -11.63 10.57 19.79
CA TYR A 30 -10.99 10.02 18.59
C TYR A 30 -11.39 8.57 18.35
N TYR A 31 -11.40 8.16 17.08
CA TYR A 31 -11.69 6.78 16.73
C TYR A 31 -10.58 5.86 17.21
N SER A 32 -10.93 4.77 17.90
CA SER A 32 -9.94 3.88 18.51
C SER A 32 -9.19 3.05 17.48
N SER A 33 -7.91 2.80 17.75
CA SER A 33 -7.11 1.85 16.99
C SER A 33 -7.69 0.42 17.06
N PRO A 34 -7.40 -0.44 16.06
CA PRO A 34 -7.76 -1.85 16.16
C PRO A 34 -6.89 -2.55 17.22
N SER A 35 -7.33 -3.69 17.71
CA SER A 35 -6.51 -4.49 18.63
C SER A 35 -5.24 -5.02 17.98
N THR A 36 -5.28 -5.28 16.68
CA THR A 36 -4.14 -5.69 15.85
C THR A 36 -4.43 -5.44 14.38
N TRP A 37 -3.40 -5.06 13.62
CA TRP A 37 -3.52 -4.74 12.19
C TRP A 37 -3.61 -5.97 11.28
N GLU A 38 -3.18 -7.13 11.74
CA GLU A 38 -3.35 -8.40 11.01
C GLU A 38 -4.82 -8.82 10.87
N ASP A 39 -5.72 -8.26 11.66
CA ASP A 39 -7.17 -8.48 11.52
C ASP A 39 -7.78 -7.67 10.38
N GLU A 40 -7.16 -6.56 10.01
CA GLU A 40 -7.68 -5.61 9.06
C GLU A 40 -7.44 -6.08 7.61
N VAL A 41 -8.20 -5.49 6.69
CA VAL A 41 -8.00 -5.58 5.23
C VAL A 41 -7.76 -4.17 4.73
N LEU A 42 -6.51 -3.90 4.35
CA LEU A 42 -6.10 -2.61 3.83
C LEU A 42 -6.48 -2.51 2.34
N TYR A 43 -6.86 -1.31 1.94
CA TYR A 43 -7.07 -0.98 0.53
C TYR A 43 -6.29 0.29 0.19
N PHE A 44 -5.29 0.16 -0.67
CA PHE A 44 -4.48 1.27 -1.13
C PHE A 44 -5.05 1.89 -2.41
N LEU A 45 -5.15 3.21 -2.44
CA LEU A 45 -5.59 3.94 -3.63
C LEU A 45 -4.77 5.20 -3.87
N ILE A 46 -4.57 5.53 -5.17
CA ILE A 46 -4.14 6.86 -5.61
C ILE A 46 -5.38 7.71 -5.79
N LEU A 47 -5.50 8.78 -5.02
CA LEU A 47 -6.71 9.60 -4.96
C LEU A 47 -7.10 10.16 -6.33
N ASP A 48 -6.14 10.71 -7.08
CA ASP A 48 -6.38 11.23 -8.44
C ASP A 48 -6.97 10.17 -9.40
N ARG A 49 -6.74 8.89 -9.15
CA ARG A 49 -7.08 7.78 -10.05
C ARG A 49 -8.31 7.00 -9.61
N PHE A 50 -8.84 7.28 -8.42
CA PHE A 50 -9.86 6.44 -7.83
C PHE A 50 -11.27 6.82 -8.28
N SER A 51 -11.77 8.03 -7.97
CA SER A 51 -13.13 8.45 -8.33
C SER A 51 -13.24 9.97 -8.46
N ASP A 52 -13.89 10.43 -9.54
CA ASP A 52 -14.25 11.85 -9.71
C ASP A 52 -15.68 12.15 -9.23
N GLY A 53 -16.39 11.17 -8.68
CA GLY A 53 -17.76 11.28 -8.20
C GLY A 53 -18.82 11.42 -9.31
N ARG A 54 -18.49 11.09 -10.57
CA ARG A 54 -19.41 11.22 -11.73
C ARG A 54 -19.80 9.89 -12.37
N GLU A 55 -19.52 8.81 -11.71
CA GLU A 55 -19.84 7.47 -12.18
C GLU A 55 -21.33 7.18 -12.03
N HIS A 56 -21.92 6.52 -13.01
CA HIS A 56 -23.34 6.19 -13.01
C HIS A 56 -23.59 4.67 -12.97
N GLY A 57 -24.34 4.24 -11.97
CA GLY A 57 -24.77 2.83 -11.82
C GLY A 57 -23.66 1.87 -11.43
N GLY A 58 -24.04 0.69 -10.99
CA GLY A 58 -23.13 -0.39 -10.65
C GLY A 58 -22.59 -0.38 -9.23
N PHE A 59 -22.88 0.65 -8.41
CA PHE A 59 -22.55 0.68 -6.99
C PHE A 59 -23.58 1.48 -6.19
N ASN A 60 -23.59 1.29 -4.88
CA ASN A 60 -24.48 1.95 -3.94
C ASN A 60 -23.69 2.66 -2.84
N ASP A 61 -24.30 3.68 -2.23
CA ASP A 61 -23.80 4.29 -1.01
C ASP A 61 -23.87 3.32 0.18
N VAL A 62 -23.41 3.78 1.35
CA VAL A 62 -23.44 2.96 2.59
C VAL A 62 -24.84 2.51 3.00
N SER A 63 -25.86 3.24 2.60
CA SER A 63 -27.28 2.95 2.89
C SER A 63 -27.92 2.01 1.87
N GLY A 64 -27.20 1.64 0.81
CA GLY A 64 -27.71 0.78 -0.27
C GLY A 64 -28.44 1.55 -1.37
N ASN A 65 -28.41 2.89 -1.39
CA ASN A 65 -29.00 3.68 -2.47
C ASN A 65 -28.06 3.76 -3.66
N PRO A 66 -28.54 3.69 -4.89
CA PRO A 66 -27.70 3.92 -6.06
C PRO A 66 -27.03 5.28 -5.99
N VAL A 67 -25.72 5.31 -6.11
CA VAL A 67 -24.98 6.57 -6.24
C VAL A 67 -25.18 7.07 -7.66
N VAL A 68 -25.85 8.20 -7.78
CA VAL A 68 -26.03 8.94 -9.02
C VAL A 68 -25.17 10.17 -8.93
N ALA A 69 -24.10 10.17 -9.68
CA ALA A 69 -23.24 11.33 -9.76
C ALA A 69 -23.86 12.42 -10.64
N GLY A 70 -23.52 13.64 -10.29
CA GLY A 70 -23.87 14.94 -10.84
C GLY A 70 -24.55 15.04 -12.22
N GLU A 71 -25.42 15.98 -12.38
CA GLU A 71 -26.44 16.12 -13.44
C GLU A 71 -25.92 16.20 -14.89
N THR A 72 -24.62 16.37 -15.14
CA THR A 72 -24.14 16.74 -16.48
C THR A 72 -23.17 15.78 -17.16
N ARG A 73 -22.59 14.82 -16.42
CA ARG A 73 -21.71 13.79 -17.00
C ARG A 73 -21.76 12.53 -16.15
N THR A 74 -22.65 11.63 -16.49
CA THR A 74 -22.65 10.28 -15.91
C THR A 74 -21.75 9.38 -16.76
N THR A 75 -20.66 8.91 -16.17
CA THR A 75 -19.79 7.91 -16.79
C THR A 75 -20.43 6.53 -16.62
N PRO A 76 -20.71 5.79 -17.71
CA PRO A 76 -21.35 4.49 -17.62
C PRO A 76 -20.39 3.39 -17.13
N LEU A 77 -20.96 2.37 -16.52
CA LEU A 77 -20.23 1.18 -16.10
C LEU A 77 -19.62 0.45 -17.29
N PHE A 78 -18.36 0.02 -17.18
CA PHE A 78 -17.69 -0.83 -18.14
C PHE A 78 -18.32 -2.22 -18.18
N ARG A 79 -18.55 -2.73 -19.40
CA ARG A 79 -19.03 -4.08 -19.67
C ARG A 79 -18.14 -4.72 -20.74
N ILE A 80 -17.44 -5.79 -20.37
CA ILE A 80 -16.45 -6.42 -21.23
C ILE A 80 -17.03 -6.89 -22.57
N GLU A 81 -18.30 -7.31 -22.58
CA GLU A 81 -18.96 -7.85 -23.79
C GLU A 81 -19.22 -6.76 -24.85
N THR A 82 -19.33 -5.49 -24.47
CA THR A 82 -19.74 -4.41 -25.36
C THR A 82 -18.74 -3.27 -25.43
N ASP A 83 -17.93 -3.06 -24.41
CA ASP A 83 -17.14 -1.85 -24.24
C ASP A 83 -15.63 -2.08 -24.37
N ALA A 84 -15.18 -3.35 -24.44
CA ALA A 84 -13.77 -3.66 -24.63
C ALA A 84 -13.30 -3.16 -25.98
N ASN A 85 -12.51 -2.11 -25.98
CA ASN A 85 -11.83 -1.56 -27.13
C ASN A 85 -10.41 -1.14 -26.72
N ASN A 86 -9.49 -1.20 -27.66
CA ASN A 86 -8.16 -0.63 -27.40
C ASN A 86 -8.28 0.88 -27.46
N ALA A 87 -7.90 1.57 -26.38
CA ALA A 87 -7.67 3.00 -26.41
C ALA A 87 -6.62 3.33 -27.49
N GLU A 88 -6.71 4.50 -28.09
CA GLU A 88 -5.56 5.02 -28.82
C GLU A 88 -4.41 5.17 -27.85
N TRP A 89 -3.39 4.33 -28.03
CA TRP A 89 -2.34 4.16 -27.04
C TRP A 89 -1.64 5.48 -26.68
N GLN A 90 -1.34 6.31 -27.66
CA GLN A 90 -0.64 7.57 -27.40
C GLN A 90 -1.50 8.54 -26.58
N GLN A 91 -2.77 8.67 -26.93
CA GLN A 91 -3.70 9.52 -26.19
C GLN A 91 -3.91 9.00 -24.77
N TRP A 92 -4.03 7.69 -24.59
CA TRP A 92 -4.12 7.07 -23.27
C TRP A 92 -2.87 7.34 -22.43
N PHE A 93 -1.68 7.13 -23.02
CA PHE A 93 -0.40 7.30 -22.34
C PHE A 93 -0.16 8.77 -21.91
N GLU A 94 -0.46 9.73 -22.79
CA GLU A 94 -0.33 11.16 -22.47
C GLU A 94 -1.29 11.57 -21.34
N ALA A 95 -2.53 11.09 -21.37
CA ALA A 95 -3.50 11.36 -20.31
C ALA A 95 -3.05 10.81 -18.94
N GLY A 96 -2.38 9.66 -18.93
CA GLY A 96 -1.89 9.03 -17.71
C GLY A 96 -0.74 9.74 -17.01
N ARG A 97 -0.09 10.68 -17.67
CA ARG A 97 1.01 11.48 -17.11
C ARG A 97 0.54 12.66 -16.26
N GLY A 98 -0.68 13.11 -16.43
CA GLY A 98 -1.21 14.30 -15.76
C GLY A 98 -2.34 13.99 -14.78
N TRP A 99 -2.94 15.04 -14.26
CA TRP A 99 -4.11 14.98 -13.40
C TRP A 99 -5.32 14.42 -14.13
N CYS A 100 -5.97 13.43 -13.54
CA CYS A 100 -7.19 12.80 -14.09
C CYS A 100 -8.46 13.29 -13.39
N GLY A 101 -8.37 13.75 -12.15
CA GLY A 101 -9.47 14.44 -11.46
C GLY A 101 -10.21 13.62 -10.39
N GLY A 102 -9.61 12.60 -9.83
CA GLY A 102 -10.13 11.94 -8.62
C GLY A 102 -10.11 12.89 -7.43
N THR A 103 -11.12 12.82 -6.56
CA THR A 103 -11.33 13.76 -5.47
C THR A 103 -11.67 13.05 -4.15
N ILE A 104 -11.52 13.78 -3.04
CA ILE A 104 -11.94 13.31 -1.70
C ILE A 104 -13.46 13.07 -1.69
N ALA A 105 -14.24 13.95 -2.30
CA ALA A 105 -15.69 13.77 -2.43
C ALA A 105 -16.03 12.50 -3.24
N GLY A 106 -15.33 12.25 -4.35
CA GLY A 106 -15.48 11.03 -5.12
C GLY A 106 -15.11 9.77 -4.32
N MET A 107 -14.02 9.81 -3.56
CA MET A 107 -13.64 8.71 -2.67
C MET A 107 -14.70 8.44 -1.59
N ARG A 108 -15.25 9.50 -0.99
CA ARG A 108 -16.32 9.44 0.00
C ARG A 108 -17.57 8.72 -0.53
N ASP A 109 -17.95 8.98 -1.77
CA ASP A 109 -19.07 8.32 -2.44
C ASP A 109 -18.87 6.80 -2.63
N LYS A 110 -17.64 6.31 -2.50
CA LYS A 110 -17.28 4.89 -2.66
C LYS A 110 -17.10 4.14 -1.34
N LEU A 111 -17.37 4.75 -0.19
CA LEU A 111 -17.29 4.05 1.10
C LEU A 111 -18.19 2.81 1.16
N GLY A 112 -19.37 2.85 0.55
CA GLY A 112 -20.25 1.69 0.45
C GLY A 112 -19.65 0.56 -0.38
N TYR A 113 -19.05 0.88 -1.54
CA TYR A 113 -18.35 -0.06 -2.39
C TYR A 113 -17.20 -0.75 -1.63
N LEU A 114 -16.35 0.04 -0.94
CA LEU A 114 -15.22 -0.49 -0.18
C LEU A 114 -15.67 -1.34 1.01
N LYS A 115 -16.70 -0.90 1.73
CA LYS A 115 -17.26 -1.67 2.85
C LYS A 115 -17.79 -3.04 2.42
N ARG A 116 -18.50 -3.12 1.29
CA ARG A 116 -19.02 -4.39 0.76
C ARG A 116 -17.94 -5.28 0.16
N LEU A 117 -16.82 -4.69 -0.28
CA LEU A 117 -15.61 -5.43 -0.65
C LEU A 117 -14.94 -6.08 0.58
N GLY A 118 -15.27 -5.62 1.79
CA GLY A 118 -14.70 -6.11 3.03
C GLY A 118 -13.48 -5.32 3.51
N VAL A 119 -13.25 -4.14 2.93
CA VAL A 119 -12.18 -3.21 3.37
C VAL A 119 -12.49 -2.68 4.77
N THR A 120 -11.48 -2.65 5.62
CA THR A 120 -11.58 -2.15 7.00
C THR A 120 -10.60 -1.00 7.28
N ALA A 121 -9.63 -0.77 6.38
CA ALA A 121 -8.76 0.39 6.41
C ALA A 121 -8.41 0.84 4.98
N ILE A 122 -8.47 2.14 4.73
CA ILE A 122 -8.07 2.74 3.45
C ILE A 122 -6.71 3.41 3.66
N TRP A 123 -5.72 3.04 2.83
CA TRP A 123 -4.49 3.81 2.68
C TRP A 123 -4.65 4.73 1.47
N VAL A 124 -4.63 6.04 1.72
CA VAL A 124 -4.78 7.08 0.69
C VAL A 124 -3.42 7.64 0.35
N SER A 125 -3.11 7.78 -0.96
CA SER A 125 -1.91 8.50 -1.43
C SER A 125 -1.83 9.90 -0.83
N PRO A 126 -0.65 10.58 -0.82
CA PRO A 126 -0.51 11.88 -0.17
C PRO A 126 -1.50 12.90 -0.73
N VAL A 127 -2.19 13.61 0.16
CA VAL A 127 -3.25 14.57 -0.20
C VAL A 127 -2.80 16.03 -0.11
N PHE A 128 -1.57 16.27 0.36
CA PHE A 128 -1.05 17.60 0.63
C PHE A 128 -0.93 18.44 -0.64
N LYS A 129 -0.94 19.78 -0.47
CA LYS A 129 -0.83 20.68 -1.61
C LYS A 129 0.51 20.50 -2.32
N GLN A 130 0.43 20.27 -3.62
CA GLN A 130 1.55 19.99 -4.49
C GLN A 130 2.16 21.26 -5.07
N VAL A 131 3.41 21.17 -5.56
CA VAL A 131 4.04 22.23 -6.30
C VAL A 131 3.24 22.59 -7.56
N THR A 132 3.15 23.87 -7.88
CA THR A 132 2.50 24.33 -9.10
C THR A 132 3.43 24.16 -10.31
N GLY A 133 2.87 23.77 -11.45
CA GLY A 133 3.61 23.62 -12.71
C GLY A 133 4.22 22.24 -12.95
N GLY A 134 3.91 21.25 -12.13
CA GLY A 134 4.24 19.84 -12.34
C GLY A 134 3.01 18.93 -12.26
N ASP A 135 3.07 17.78 -12.90
CA ASP A 135 2.00 16.78 -12.88
C ASP A 135 2.14 15.87 -11.63
N SER A 136 2.13 16.48 -10.44
CA SER A 136 2.26 15.76 -9.16
C SER A 136 0.96 15.08 -8.69
N TYR A 137 0.19 14.50 -9.61
CA TYR A 137 -1.08 13.82 -9.33
C TYR A 137 -0.97 12.71 -8.29
N HIS A 138 0.22 12.15 -8.13
CA HIS A 138 0.52 11.09 -7.18
C HIS A 138 0.67 11.57 -5.72
N GLY A 139 0.83 12.89 -5.50
CA GLY A 139 0.88 13.49 -4.17
C GLY A 139 2.27 13.64 -3.53
N TYR A 140 3.35 13.13 -4.17
CA TYR A 140 4.68 13.11 -3.55
C TYR A 140 5.50 14.41 -3.71
N GLY A 141 5.00 15.40 -4.44
CA GLY A 141 5.68 16.70 -4.64
C GLY A 141 5.12 17.82 -3.75
N ILE A 142 5.19 17.67 -2.43
CA ILE A 142 4.54 18.57 -1.46
C ILE A 142 5.13 19.98 -1.52
N GLN A 143 4.24 20.98 -1.57
CA GLN A 143 4.56 22.41 -1.45
C GLN A 143 4.03 22.99 -0.13
N ASN A 144 2.87 22.53 0.36
CA ASN A 144 2.33 22.95 1.64
C ASN A 144 1.90 21.73 2.46
N PHE A 145 2.57 21.53 3.59
CA PHE A 145 2.33 20.40 4.48
C PHE A 145 1.09 20.56 5.38
N LEU A 146 0.48 21.76 5.41
CA LEU A 146 -0.68 22.05 6.26
C LEU A 146 -1.99 22.22 5.48
N ASP A 147 -1.95 21.99 4.16
CA ASP A 147 -3.13 22.13 3.31
C ASP A 147 -3.32 20.92 2.39
N VAL A 148 -4.55 20.71 1.95
CA VAL A 148 -4.90 19.72 0.93
C VAL A 148 -4.78 20.33 -0.44
N ASP A 149 -4.33 19.55 -1.43
CA ASP A 149 -4.25 20.02 -2.81
C ASP A 149 -5.66 20.33 -3.37
N PRO A 150 -5.85 21.50 -4.00
CA PRO A 150 -7.16 21.88 -4.50
C PRO A 150 -7.69 20.98 -5.64
N HIS A 151 -6.84 20.17 -6.29
CA HIS A 151 -7.31 19.15 -7.22
C HIS A 151 -8.06 18.01 -6.50
N PHE A 152 -7.68 17.73 -5.26
CA PHE A 152 -8.31 16.69 -4.44
C PHE A 152 -9.52 17.19 -3.66
N GLY A 153 -9.50 18.45 -3.23
CA GLY A 153 -10.56 19.05 -2.41
C GLY A 153 -10.03 19.95 -1.31
N THR A 154 -10.63 19.89 -0.12
CA THR A 154 -10.29 20.74 1.03
C THR A 154 -9.94 19.91 2.28
N ARG A 155 -9.33 20.57 3.27
CA ARG A 155 -9.05 19.95 4.58
C ARG A 155 -10.34 19.52 5.29
N GLU A 156 -11.40 20.31 5.16
CA GLU A 156 -12.72 20.03 5.73
C GLU A 156 -13.32 18.78 5.11
N GLU A 157 -13.23 18.62 3.78
CA GLU A 157 -13.69 17.42 3.07
C GLU A 157 -12.91 16.18 3.49
N LEU A 158 -11.59 16.30 3.73
CA LEU A 158 -10.79 15.19 4.26
C LEU A 158 -11.27 14.79 5.65
N ARG A 159 -11.49 15.75 6.55
CA ARG A 159 -12.00 15.47 7.91
C ARG A 159 -13.39 14.85 7.87
N GLU A 160 -14.28 15.34 7.01
CA GLU A 160 -15.62 14.76 6.81
C GLU A 160 -15.55 13.35 6.27
N PHE A 161 -14.70 13.10 5.27
CA PHE A 161 -14.46 11.76 4.74
C PHE A 161 -14.00 10.79 5.83
N VAL A 162 -13.01 11.16 6.65
CA VAL A 162 -12.52 10.31 7.76
C VAL A 162 -13.65 10.02 8.75
N ALA A 163 -14.44 11.02 9.13
CA ALA A 163 -15.56 10.83 10.03
C ALA A 163 -16.63 9.87 9.48
N GLU A 164 -16.93 9.94 8.19
CA GLU A 164 -17.86 9.00 7.53
C GLU A 164 -17.27 7.59 7.37
N ALA A 165 -15.97 7.49 7.06
CA ALA A 165 -15.26 6.22 7.04
C ALA A 165 -15.36 5.50 8.39
N HIS A 166 -15.15 6.23 9.50
CA HIS A 166 -15.32 5.70 10.86
C HIS A 166 -16.74 5.20 11.13
N GLN A 167 -17.77 5.92 10.66
CA GLN A 167 -19.17 5.46 10.77
C GLN A 167 -19.40 4.15 9.98
N CYS A 168 -18.64 3.94 8.93
CA CYS A 168 -18.65 2.69 8.17
C CYS A 168 -17.84 1.55 8.81
N GLY A 169 -17.08 1.85 9.87
CA GLY A 169 -16.12 0.93 10.48
C GLY A 169 -14.83 0.80 9.68
N ILE A 170 -14.47 1.81 8.87
CA ILE A 170 -13.27 1.86 8.04
C ILE A 170 -12.32 2.91 8.63
N ARG A 171 -11.05 2.53 8.82
CA ARG A 171 -9.97 3.42 9.25
C ARG A 171 -9.31 4.09 8.06
N VAL A 172 -8.61 5.20 8.31
CA VAL A 172 -7.89 5.94 7.28
C VAL A 172 -6.42 6.08 7.64
N ILE A 173 -5.56 5.49 6.80
CA ILE A 173 -4.12 5.61 6.85
C ILE A 173 -3.71 6.63 5.80
N LEU A 174 -3.01 7.68 6.22
CA LEU A 174 -2.53 8.72 5.32
C LEU A 174 -1.10 8.42 4.88
N ASP A 175 -0.84 8.51 3.59
CA ASP A 175 0.52 8.47 3.06
C ASP A 175 1.24 9.79 3.36
N ILE A 176 2.42 9.72 3.96
CA ILE A 176 3.18 10.88 4.41
C ILE A 176 4.63 10.82 3.95
N ILE A 177 5.20 11.98 3.73
CA ILE A 177 6.58 12.13 3.29
C ILE A 177 7.36 12.93 4.34
N LEU A 178 8.47 12.36 4.82
CA LEU A 178 9.46 13.06 5.64
C LEU A 178 10.69 13.42 4.84
N ASN A 179 11.12 12.53 3.96
CA ASN A 179 12.41 12.60 3.28
C ASN A 179 12.59 13.86 2.42
N HIS A 180 11.54 14.29 1.73
CA HIS A 180 11.64 15.35 0.74
C HIS A 180 10.38 16.21 0.65
N ALA A 181 10.51 17.35 0.01
CA ALA A 181 9.40 18.14 -0.51
C ALA A 181 9.40 18.10 -2.04
N GLY A 182 8.43 18.76 -2.66
CA GLY A 182 8.40 18.94 -4.11
C GLY A 182 9.61 19.72 -4.63
N ASP A 183 9.65 19.97 -5.94
CA ASP A 183 10.68 20.81 -6.56
C ASP A 183 10.42 22.30 -6.24
N VAL A 184 10.55 22.65 -4.95
CA VAL A 184 10.15 23.96 -4.39
C VAL A 184 11.17 25.07 -4.60
N PHE A 185 12.42 24.73 -4.93
CA PHE A 185 13.44 25.71 -5.27
C PHE A 185 14.33 25.22 -6.43
N SER A 186 15.09 26.12 -7.02
CA SER A 186 16.05 25.77 -8.06
C SER A 186 17.48 26.09 -7.64
N TYR A 187 18.42 25.28 -8.11
CA TYR A 187 19.84 25.53 -7.98
C TYR A 187 20.34 26.55 -9.03
N GLN A 188 21.48 27.18 -8.75
CA GLN A 188 22.13 28.05 -9.73
C GLN A 188 22.76 27.25 -10.87
N ASP A 189 23.15 26.02 -10.61
CA ASP A 189 23.62 25.05 -11.61
C ASP A 189 22.43 24.39 -12.30
N ASN A 190 22.54 24.09 -13.58
CA ASN A 190 21.49 23.47 -14.36
C ASN A 190 21.37 21.95 -14.16
N GLN A 191 22.40 21.31 -13.62
CA GLN A 191 22.45 19.87 -13.32
C GLN A 191 23.24 19.60 -12.05
N PRO A 192 22.72 19.94 -10.87
CA PRO A 192 23.38 19.71 -9.61
C PRO A 192 23.22 18.25 -9.20
N TYR A 193 24.27 17.47 -9.41
CA TYR A 193 24.32 16.09 -8.92
C TYR A 193 25.03 16.00 -7.59
N PHE A 194 24.74 14.94 -6.84
CA PHE A 194 25.38 14.68 -5.56
C PHE A 194 26.93 14.67 -5.66
N TYR A 195 27.58 15.28 -4.67
CA TYR A 195 29.03 15.40 -4.63
C TYR A 195 29.58 15.02 -3.25
N TYR A 196 30.41 14.00 -3.19
CA TYR A 196 30.86 13.36 -1.95
C TYR A 196 31.73 14.22 -1.01
N GLU A 197 32.30 15.34 -1.45
CA GLU A 197 33.12 16.21 -0.61
C GLU A 197 32.30 17.13 0.32
N GLY A 198 31.05 16.79 0.61
CA GLY A 198 30.18 17.56 1.49
C GLY A 198 29.74 18.92 0.93
N ARG A 199 29.94 19.13 -0.37
CA ARG A 199 29.56 20.36 -1.05
C ARG A 199 28.05 20.54 -1.07
N GLN A 200 27.59 21.73 -0.68
CA GLN A 200 26.25 22.21 -0.93
C GLN A 200 26.20 23.02 -2.24
N TRP A 201 25.13 22.85 -2.99
CA TRP A 201 24.93 23.61 -4.21
C TRP A 201 24.27 24.95 -3.89
N PRO A 202 24.73 26.06 -4.47
CA PRO A 202 24.10 27.36 -4.27
C PRO A 202 22.69 27.36 -4.88
N VAL A 203 21.74 27.84 -4.09
CA VAL A 203 20.33 27.94 -4.48
C VAL A 203 20.08 29.29 -5.15
N LYS A 204 19.24 29.29 -6.19
CA LYS A 204 18.78 30.48 -6.91
C LYS A 204 17.63 31.16 -6.17
N GLY A 205 16.68 30.36 -5.64
CA GLY A 205 15.53 30.82 -4.89
C GLY A 205 14.34 29.86 -5.01
N TYR A 206 13.32 30.11 -4.22
CA TYR A 206 12.07 29.35 -4.28
C TYR A 206 11.33 29.57 -5.60
N ARG A 207 10.64 28.55 -6.05
CA ARG A 207 9.77 28.65 -7.23
C ARG A 207 8.54 29.50 -6.92
N LEU A 208 8.11 30.27 -7.91
CA LEU A 208 6.84 30.98 -7.91
C LEU A 208 5.69 30.04 -8.33
N ASN A 209 4.47 30.55 -8.21
CA ASN A 209 3.31 29.96 -8.87
C ASN A 209 3.62 29.66 -10.34
N GLN A 210 3.13 28.55 -10.86
CA GLN A 210 3.36 28.06 -12.23
C GLN A 210 4.77 27.51 -12.52
N GLY A 211 5.55 27.21 -11.49
CA GLY A 211 6.84 26.53 -11.64
C GLY A 211 7.99 27.43 -12.11
N ASP A 212 7.80 28.75 -12.19
CA ASP A 212 8.87 29.69 -12.54
C ASP A 212 10.02 29.63 -11.53
N SER A 213 11.23 29.56 -12.03
CA SER A 213 12.40 29.41 -11.19
C SER A 213 12.84 30.72 -10.55
N GLY A 214 12.80 30.77 -9.22
CA GLY A 214 13.75 31.51 -8.44
C GLY A 214 13.69 33.03 -8.42
N SER A 215 12.57 33.63 -8.03
CA SER A 215 12.54 35.06 -7.68
C SER A 215 12.27 35.34 -6.21
N ILE A 216 11.95 34.30 -5.42
CA ILE A 216 11.76 34.43 -3.97
C ILE A 216 13.09 34.12 -3.29
N PRO A 217 13.65 35.01 -2.44
CA PRO A 217 14.90 34.78 -1.77
C PRO A 217 14.88 33.50 -0.92
N PHE A 218 15.91 32.68 -1.06
CA PHE A 218 16.12 31.49 -0.24
C PHE A 218 16.80 31.89 1.08
N GLY A 219 16.37 31.29 2.20
CA GLY A 219 17.00 31.51 3.51
C GLY A 219 16.64 32.81 4.22
N GLY A 220 15.68 33.56 3.71
CA GLY A 220 15.32 34.88 4.27
C GLY A 220 14.55 34.85 5.59
N GLY A 221 14.11 33.71 6.05
CA GLY A 221 13.32 33.58 7.28
C GLY A 221 11.91 34.17 7.17
N GLN A 222 11.16 34.11 8.27
CA GLN A 222 9.73 34.46 8.32
C GLN A 222 9.42 35.92 7.86
N GLU A 223 10.27 36.87 8.23
CA GLU A 223 10.04 38.29 7.91
C GLU A 223 10.24 38.60 6.42
N ALA A 224 11.20 37.92 5.78
CA ALA A 224 11.48 38.12 4.36
C ALA A 224 10.36 37.63 3.43
N HIS A 225 9.48 36.77 3.92
CA HIS A 225 8.44 36.12 3.14
C HIS A 225 7.01 36.51 3.51
N SER A 226 6.82 37.52 4.38
CA SER A 226 5.51 37.93 4.88
C SER A 226 4.49 38.34 3.80
N GLY A 227 4.94 38.69 2.60
CA GLY A 227 4.07 39.06 1.46
C GLY A 227 3.85 37.94 0.44
N ILE A 228 4.39 36.73 0.64
CA ILE A 228 4.28 35.62 -0.30
C ILE A 228 2.89 34.97 -0.18
N THR A 229 2.28 34.64 -1.31
CA THR A 229 1.00 33.93 -1.34
C THR A 229 1.19 32.45 -0.97
N MET A 230 0.11 31.78 -0.52
CA MET A 230 0.15 30.36 -0.19
C MET A 230 0.43 29.44 -1.38
N ASP A 231 0.40 29.97 -2.60
CA ASP A 231 0.69 29.19 -3.81
C ASP A 231 2.16 29.26 -4.24
N ALA A 232 3.01 29.95 -3.48
CA ALA A 232 4.43 30.11 -3.76
C ALA A 232 5.28 29.72 -2.56
N ALA A 233 6.54 29.39 -2.77
CA ALA A 233 7.46 28.85 -1.76
C ALA A 233 6.98 27.54 -1.12
N ILE A 234 7.60 27.15 -0.02
CA ILE A 234 7.24 26.00 0.81
C ILE A 234 6.50 26.49 2.06
N TRP A 235 5.56 25.72 2.56
CA TRP A 235 4.82 26.00 3.79
C TRP A 235 4.75 24.79 4.71
N PRO A 236 4.73 24.95 6.04
CA PRO A 236 4.74 26.22 6.80
C PRO A 236 6.06 27.00 6.67
N VAL A 237 6.05 28.26 7.13
CA VAL A 237 7.17 29.20 6.97
C VAL A 237 8.47 28.72 7.61
N GLU A 238 8.40 27.88 8.63
CA GLU A 238 9.56 27.27 9.28
C GLU A 238 10.42 26.46 8.31
N PHE A 239 9.84 25.92 7.23
CA PHE A 239 10.57 25.19 6.20
C PHE A 239 11.28 26.11 5.18
N GLN A 240 11.05 27.42 5.25
CA GLN A 240 11.71 28.41 4.38
C GLN A 240 13.12 28.79 4.87
N SER A 241 13.69 28.04 5.80
CA SER A 241 15.06 28.21 6.26
C SER A 241 16.04 27.34 5.48
N GLU A 242 17.26 27.82 5.25
CA GLU A 242 18.34 27.04 4.60
C GLU A 242 18.65 25.75 5.37
N VAL A 243 18.56 25.79 6.69
CA VAL A 243 18.84 24.62 7.56
C VAL A 243 17.84 23.49 7.41
N THR A 244 16.76 23.72 6.69
CA THR A 244 15.77 22.68 6.37
C THR A 244 16.26 21.69 5.31
N TRP A 245 17.26 22.08 4.50
CA TRP A 245 17.61 21.39 3.26
C TRP A 245 19.04 20.91 3.26
N THR A 246 19.27 19.71 2.76
CA THR A 246 20.63 19.19 2.55
C THR A 246 21.37 19.94 1.44
N MET A 247 20.68 20.31 0.37
CA MET A 247 21.21 21.03 -0.82
C MET A 247 22.39 20.31 -1.49
N LYS A 248 22.39 18.98 -1.47
CA LYS A 248 23.48 18.16 -2.01
C LYS A 248 23.34 17.82 -3.49
N GLY A 249 22.17 18.11 -4.10
CA GLY A 249 21.88 17.75 -5.48
C GLY A 249 21.37 16.33 -5.65
N GLU A 250 21.06 15.96 -6.89
CA GLU A 250 20.33 14.75 -7.26
C GLU A 250 21.12 13.46 -7.05
N ILE A 251 20.49 12.43 -6.49
CA ILE A 251 21.03 11.08 -6.33
C ILE A 251 21.32 10.46 -7.71
N ARG A 252 22.50 9.86 -7.85
CA ARG A 252 22.90 9.03 -8.99
C ARG A 252 23.06 7.57 -8.62
N ASN A 253 23.52 7.31 -7.41
CA ASN A 253 23.70 5.95 -6.91
C ASN A 253 22.83 5.74 -5.66
N TRP A 254 21.71 5.08 -5.87
CA TRP A 254 20.67 4.81 -4.88
C TRP A 254 21.11 3.89 -3.71
N ASP A 255 22.30 3.30 -3.81
CA ASP A 255 22.86 2.41 -2.80
C ASP A 255 24.18 2.94 -2.21
N ALA A 256 24.69 4.08 -2.70
CA ALA A 256 25.94 4.65 -2.20
C ALA A 256 25.72 5.57 -1.01
N PHE A 257 26.36 5.26 0.11
CA PHE A 257 26.42 6.14 1.27
C PHE A 257 27.46 7.26 1.06
N PRO A 258 27.20 8.52 1.45
CA PRO A 258 25.95 9.05 2.04
C PRO A 258 24.91 9.54 1.02
N GLU A 259 25.16 9.34 -0.27
CA GLU A 259 24.39 9.88 -1.39
C GLU A 259 22.89 9.54 -1.28
N PHE A 260 22.56 8.29 -0.93
CA PHE A 260 21.18 7.85 -0.82
C PHE A 260 20.42 8.44 0.39
N LEU A 261 21.14 9.04 1.38
CA LEU A 261 20.55 9.69 2.55
C LEU A 261 20.46 11.21 2.46
N GLU A 262 21.33 11.84 1.66
CA GLU A 262 21.50 13.30 1.66
C GLU A 262 21.20 13.93 0.30
N GLY A 263 20.91 13.11 -0.72
CA GLY A 263 20.69 13.59 -2.07
C GLY A 263 19.22 13.81 -2.40
N ASP A 264 18.96 14.74 -3.30
CA ASP A 264 17.64 15.01 -3.85
C ASP A 264 17.09 13.76 -4.57
N PHE A 265 15.88 13.34 -4.21
CA PHE A 265 15.18 12.23 -4.85
C PHE A 265 14.63 12.66 -6.23
N CYS A 266 15.43 12.47 -7.29
CA CYS A 266 15.19 13.09 -8.60
C CYS A 266 15.17 14.62 -8.50
N SER A 267 14.04 15.25 -8.83
CA SER A 267 13.86 16.71 -8.68
C SER A 267 13.33 17.14 -7.31
N LEU A 268 12.91 16.19 -6.46
CA LEU A 268 12.32 16.46 -5.14
C LEU A 268 13.44 16.86 -4.16
N LYS A 269 13.19 17.89 -3.36
CA LYS A 269 14.22 18.50 -2.52
C LYS A 269 14.36 17.80 -1.19
N ASP A 270 15.56 17.33 -0.90
CA ASP A 270 15.87 16.56 0.29
C ASP A 270 15.87 17.42 1.56
N ILE A 271 15.21 16.90 2.61
CA ILE A 271 15.05 17.57 3.91
C ILE A 271 16.12 17.10 4.89
N ASP A 272 16.78 18.03 5.57
CA ASP A 272 17.74 17.73 6.63
C ASP A 272 17.02 17.37 7.94
N HIS A 273 17.04 16.08 8.28
CA HIS A 273 16.44 15.54 9.52
C HIS A 273 17.38 15.61 10.73
N GLY A 274 18.64 15.96 10.52
CA GLY A 274 19.71 15.81 11.49
C GLY A 274 20.79 14.85 11.00
N TRP A 275 21.71 14.53 11.86
CA TRP A 275 22.91 13.79 11.49
C TRP A 275 23.31 12.79 12.57
N ALA A 276 23.94 11.70 12.17
CA ALA A 276 24.64 10.81 13.05
C ALA A 276 26.16 11.09 12.96
N LEU A 277 26.83 11.23 14.10
CA LEU A 277 28.28 11.28 14.15
C LEU A 277 28.85 9.98 13.57
N ASP A 278 29.48 10.09 12.40
CA ASP A 278 29.99 8.92 11.71
C ASP A 278 31.47 9.02 11.41
N ASP A 279 32.16 7.91 11.59
CA ASP A 279 33.48 7.70 11.02
C ASP A 279 33.26 7.03 9.65
N PRO A 280 33.55 7.68 8.53
CA PRO A 280 33.35 7.13 7.19
C PRO A 280 34.08 5.79 6.97
N ALA A 281 35.04 5.45 7.83
CA ALA A 281 35.78 4.19 7.79
C ALA A 281 35.05 3.03 8.50
N GLN A 282 33.95 3.30 9.18
CA GLN A 282 33.18 2.26 9.88
C GLN A 282 31.91 1.93 9.10
N SER A 283 31.69 0.64 8.91
CA SER A 283 30.56 0.08 8.23
C SER A 283 29.21 0.60 8.74
N TRP A 284 28.21 0.57 7.90
CA TRP A 284 26.80 0.83 8.20
C TRP A 284 26.34 0.01 9.41
N ASP A 285 26.36 0.61 10.60
CA ASP A 285 25.90 0.03 11.87
C ASP A 285 24.68 0.81 12.36
N LEU A 286 23.51 0.22 12.21
CA LEU A 286 22.22 0.86 12.49
C LEU A 286 22.07 1.25 13.97
N GLU A 287 22.45 0.38 14.90
CA GLU A 287 22.33 0.65 16.34
C GLU A 287 23.24 1.82 16.75
N ARG A 288 24.44 1.84 16.21
CA ARG A 288 25.39 2.92 16.45
C ARG A 288 24.90 4.25 15.86
N ARG A 289 24.40 4.25 14.62
CA ARG A 289 23.86 5.46 13.99
C ARG A 289 22.71 6.05 14.79
N ILE A 290 21.82 5.21 15.28
CA ILE A 290 20.72 5.64 16.16
C ILE A 290 21.23 6.21 17.47
N SER A 291 22.21 5.58 18.10
CA SER A 291 22.76 6.04 19.39
C SER A 291 23.51 7.38 19.29
N LEU A 292 24.02 7.72 18.13
CA LEU A 292 24.77 8.94 17.84
C LEU A 292 23.93 10.01 17.09
N PHE A 293 22.68 9.71 16.80
CA PHE A 293 21.81 10.60 16.05
C PHE A 293 21.48 11.88 16.83
N CYS A 294 21.63 13.01 16.17
CA CYS A 294 21.28 14.33 16.67
C CYS A 294 20.18 14.92 15.77
N PRO A 295 18.94 15.03 16.24
CA PRO A 295 17.84 15.53 15.43
C PRO A 295 18.00 17.00 15.06
N SER A 296 17.56 17.36 13.86
CA SER A 296 17.42 18.75 13.44
C SER A 296 16.12 19.38 13.98
N THR A 297 16.06 20.69 14.01
CA THR A 297 14.81 21.41 14.30
C THR A 297 13.73 21.12 13.26
N THR A 298 14.12 20.83 12.02
CA THR A 298 13.19 20.49 10.94
C THR A 298 12.42 19.20 11.23
N LEU A 299 13.07 18.22 11.86
CA LEU A 299 12.41 16.97 12.26
C LEU A 299 11.32 17.22 13.32
N ASP A 300 11.57 18.11 14.29
CA ASP A 300 10.55 18.54 15.26
C ASP A 300 9.38 19.25 14.57
N HIS A 301 9.66 20.05 13.55
CA HIS A 301 8.63 20.71 12.73
C HIS A 301 7.77 19.70 11.99
N LEU A 302 8.35 18.68 11.37
CA LEU A 302 7.63 17.60 10.70
C LEU A 302 6.76 16.79 11.66
N ILE A 303 7.27 16.47 12.86
CA ILE A 303 6.48 15.81 13.90
C ILE A 303 5.25 16.66 14.27
N LYS A 304 5.41 17.98 14.41
CA LYS A 304 4.28 18.87 14.71
C LYS A 304 3.27 18.92 13.57
N VAL A 305 3.71 18.94 12.32
CA VAL A 305 2.84 18.85 11.14
C VAL A 305 1.98 17.59 11.19
N TYR A 306 2.58 16.42 11.41
CA TYR A 306 1.82 15.17 11.35
C TYR A 306 0.97 14.93 12.61
N ARG A 307 1.36 15.44 13.77
CA ARG A 307 0.47 15.53 14.94
C ARG A 307 -0.76 16.41 14.66
N PHE A 308 -0.58 17.50 13.90
CA PHE A 308 -1.72 18.33 13.49
C PHE A 308 -2.73 17.52 12.68
N TRP A 309 -2.31 16.73 11.70
CA TRP A 309 -3.23 15.92 10.88
C TRP A 309 -3.96 14.86 11.69
N ILE A 310 -3.30 14.21 12.65
CA ILE A 310 -3.98 13.30 13.58
C ILE A 310 -5.05 14.04 14.39
N ALA A 311 -4.70 15.18 14.97
CA ALA A 311 -5.62 15.97 15.80
C ALA A 311 -6.76 16.61 15.00
N TYR A 312 -6.49 17.06 13.78
CA TYR A 312 -7.45 17.78 12.94
C TYR A 312 -8.45 16.83 12.26
N ALA A 313 -7.96 15.77 11.63
CA ALA A 313 -8.75 14.91 10.77
C ALA A 313 -9.02 13.51 11.36
N ASP A 314 -8.54 13.22 12.58
CA ASP A 314 -8.71 11.91 13.24
C ASP A 314 -8.10 10.72 12.45
N ILE A 315 -6.95 10.96 11.81
CA ILE A 315 -6.22 9.93 11.04
C ILE A 315 -5.84 8.75 11.94
N ASP A 316 -5.90 7.53 11.43
CA ASP A 316 -5.72 6.28 12.18
C ASP A 316 -4.36 5.62 12.04
N GLY A 317 -3.55 6.08 11.09
CA GLY A 317 -2.21 5.56 10.85
C GLY A 317 -1.50 6.33 9.75
N PHE A 318 -0.21 6.06 9.60
CA PHE A 318 0.61 6.58 8.51
C PHE A 318 1.27 5.47 7.71
N ARG A 319 1.37 5.67 6.41
CA ARG A 319 2.37 5.02 5.57
C ARG A 319 3.48 6.05 5.34
N LEU A 320 4.70 5.71 5.73
CA LEU A 320 5.86 6.57 5.63
C LEU A 320 6.65 6.21 4.37
N ASP A 321 6.72 7.19 3.46
CA ASP A 321 7.41 7.10 2.18
C ASP A 321 8.94 7.04 2.35
N THR A 322 9.62 6.34 1.44
CA THR A 322 11.07 6.39 1.22
C THR A 322 11.95 6.21 2.48
N VAL A 323 11.59 5.30 3.38
CA VAL A 323 12.33 5.07 4.65
C VAL A 323 13.81 4.73 4.44
N LYS A 324 14.17 4.06 3.35
CA LYS A 324 15.56 3.76 2.98
C LYS A 324 16.43 5.03 2.89
N HIS A 325 15.83 6.15 2.51
CA HIS A 325 16.51 7.41 2.22
C HIS A 325 16.61 8.36 3.42
N MET A 326 16.28 7.87 4.63
CA MET A 326 16.36 8.65 5.87
C MET A 326 17.32 8.01 6.86
N GLU A 327 17.93 8.84 7.70
CA GLU A 327 18.68 8.34 8.84
C GLU A 327 17.76 7.48 9.75
N PRO A 328 18.19 6.26 10.12
CA PRO A 328 17.38 5.42 11.03
C PRO A 328 17.05 6.10 12.35
N GLY A 329 17.94 6.95 12.85
CA GLY A 329 17.71 7.77 14.05
C GLY A 329 16.58 8.78 13.86
N ALA A 330 16.46 9.38 12.67
CA ALA A 330 15.36 10.29 12.34
C ALA A 330 14.02 9.56 12.32
N VAL A 331 13.98 8.41 11.66
CA VAL A 331 12.78 7.56 11.60
C VAL A 331 12.33 7.16 13.00
N ARG A 332 13.26 6.71 13.85
CA ARG A 332 13.00 6.37 15.25
C ARG A 332 12.46 7.55 16.06
N TYR A 333 13.10 8.70 15.95
CA TYR A 333 12.68 9.91 16.67
C TYR A 333 11.27 10.35 16.25
N PHE A 334 10.98 10.31 14.96
CA PHE A 334 9.65 10.58 14.42
C PHE A 334 8.62 9.58 14.94
N ALA A 335 8.87 8.27 14.82
CA ALA A 335 7.95 7.23 15.24
C ALA A 335 7.58 7.36 16.72
N LEU A 336 8.58 7.55 17.59
CA LEU A 336 8.34 7.76 19.03
C LEU A 336 7.47 9.00 19.28
N GLY A 337 7.77 10.13 18.61
CA GLY A 337 7.01 11.36 18.76
C GLY A 337 5.55 11.23 18.31
N ILE A 338 5.27 10.47 17.27
CA ILE A 338 3.91 10.23 16.77
C ILE A 338 3.16 9.25 17.69
N HIS A 339 3.77 8.13 18.07
CA HIS A 339 3.13 7.15 18.95
C HIS A 339 2.75 7.76 20.31
N GLU A 340 3.68 8.49 20.92
CA GLU A 340 3.38 9.20 22.19
C GLU A 340 2.16 10.12 22.06
N PHE A 341 2.10 10.90 21.00
CA PHE A 341 0.95 11.79 20.77
C PHE A 341 -0.34 11.02 20.49
N ALA A 342 -0.31 10.00 19.64
CA ALA A 342 -1.46 9.17 19.31
C ALA A 342 -2.05 8.49 20.56
N GLN A 343 -1.20 8.00 21.47
CA GLN A 343 -1.62 7.42 22.76
C GLN A 343 -2.36 8.43 23.62
N THR A 344 -1.96 9.71 23.63
CA THR A 344 -2.70 10.76 24.37
C THR A 344 -4.13 10.95 23.86
N LEU A 345 -4.41 10.52 22.64
CA LEU A 345 -5.71 10.57 21.98
C LEU A 345 -6.50 9.25 22.09
N GLY A 346 -5.94 8.23 22.77
CA GLY A 346 -6.54 6.90 22.89
C GLY A 346 -6.34 6.02 21.65
N LYS A 347 -5.43 6.40 20.74
CA LYS A 347 -5.03 5.60 19.59
C LYS A 347 -3.80 4.73 19.97
N GLU A 348 -4.02 3.71 20.80
CA GLU A 348 -2.97 2.89 21.41
C GLU A 348 -2.16 2.05 20.42
N ASN A 349 -2.73 1.71 19.27
CA ASN A 349 -2.11 0.91 18.23
C ASN A 349 -2.15 1.67 16.89
N PHE A 350 -1.61 2.90 16.92
CA PHE A 350 -1.48 3.76 15.74
C PHE A 350 -0.33 3.25 14.86
N PRO A 351 -0.56 2.75 13.65
CA PRO A 351 0.49 2.14 12.84
C PRO A 351 1.28 3.20 12.08
N ILE A 352 2.59 3.01 12.02
CA ILE A 352 3.46 3.68 11.07
C ILE A 352 4.07 2.59 10.18
N ILE A 353 3.55 2.48 8.96
CA ILE A 353 3.96 1.47 7.99
C ILE A 353 5.04 2.08 7.10
N GLY A 354 6.28 1.60 7.21
CA GLY A 354 7.39 2.13 6.41
C GLY A 354 7.48 1.49 5.02
N GLU A 355 7.66 2.31 3.98
CA GLU A 355 8.17 1.80 2.71
C GLU A 355 9.67 1.59 2.83
N ILE A 356 10.08 0.32 2.87
CA ILE A 356 11.47 -0.05 3.11
C ILE A 356 11.99 -0.89 1.94
N THR A 357 12.56 -0.25 0.95
CA THR A 357 13.29 -0.90 -0.14
C THR A 357 14.70 -1.29 0.32
N GLY A 358 15.41 -2.12 -0.46
CA GLY A 358 16.78 -2.55 -0.11
C GLY A 358 16.87 -3.98 0.41
N GLY A 359 15.81 -4.78 0.23
CA GLY A 359 15.78 -6.19 0.58
C GLY A 359 15.14 -6.48 1.94
N ARG A 360 14.74 -7.75 2.11
CA ARG A 360 14.00 -8.21 3.28
C ARG A 360 14.80 -8.10 4.58
N SER A 361 16.07 -8.47 4.57
CA SER A 361 16.92 -8.40 5.76
C SER A 361 17.13 -6.97 6.24
N TYR A 362 17.28 -6.03 5.31
CA TYR A 362 17.38 -4.61 5.65
C TYR A 362 16.07 -4.10 6.25
N ALA A 363 14.93 -4.42 5.65
CA ALA A 363 13.62 -4.02 6.17
C ALA A 363 13.37 -4.53 7.60
N MET A 364 13.72 -5.79 7.87
CA MET A 364 13.62 -6.38 9.21
C MET A 364 14.53 -5.68 10.23
N GLN A 365 15.75 -5.33 9.85
CA GLN A 365 16.67 -4.59 10.73
C GLN A 365 16.14 -3.18 11.02
N ILE A 366 15.62 -2.48 10.03
CA ILE A 366 15.02 -1.14 10.22
C ILE A 366 13.83 -1.21 11.17
N LEU A 367 12.91 -2.15 10.99
CA LEU A 367 11.79 -2.34 11.93
C LEU A 367 12.25 -2.53 13.37
N ASP A 368 13.29 -3.32 13.60
CA ASP A 368 13.82 -3.58 14.95
C ASP A 368 14.34 -2.33 15.64
N VAL A 369 14.98 -1.45 14.89
CA VAL A 369 15.73 -0.34 15.49
C VAL A 369 14.97 0.98 15.47
N THR A 370 13.93 1.14 14.63
CA THR A 370 13.25 2.43 14.44
C THR A 370 11.94 2.56 15.20
N GLY A 371 11.29 1.46 15.55
CA GLY A 371 9.96 1.48 16.16
C GLY A 371 8.83 1.72 15.15
N LEU A 372 9.08 1.53 13.85
CA LEU A 372 8.02 1.36 12.85
C LEU A 372 7.24 0.08 13.14
N ASP A 373 5.94 0.09 12.86
CA ASP A 373 5.06 -1.03 13.20
C ASP A 373 5.05 -2.11 12.13
N ALA A 374 5.16 -1.72 10.87
CA ALA A 374 5.19 -2.67 9.76
C ALA A 374 6.00 -2.12 8.58
N ALA A 375 6.38 -3.02 7.67
CA ALA A 375 7.07 -2.68 6.43
C ALA A 375 6.28 -3.13 5.20
N LEU A 376 6.41 -2.35 4.14
CA LEU A 376 6.07 -2.69 2.77
C LEU A 376 7.25 -2.33 1.84
N GLY A 377 7.13 -2.59 0.55
CA GLY A 377 8.22 -2.35 -0.40
C GLY A 377 9.29 -3.45 -0.42
N ILE A 378 9.03 -4.57 0.25
CA ILE A 378 9.88 -5.76 0.24
C ILE A 378 9.58 -6.55 -1.04
N GLY A 379 10.26 -6.19 -2.14
CA GLY A 379 9.91 -6.60 -3.51
C GLY A 379 9.89 -8.11 -3.76
N ASP A 380 10.62 -8.91 -2.99
CA ASP A 380 10.62 -10.37 -3.18
C ASP A 380 9.32 -11.05 -2.70
N LEU A 381 8.52 -10.40 -1.85
CA LEU A 381 7.25 -10.96 -1.36
C LEU A 381 6.16 -11.02 -2.44
N PRO A 382 5.82 -9.92 -3.14
CA PRO A 382 4.86 -9.97 -4.23
C PRO A 382 5.31 -10.92 -5.34
N ASP A 383 6.61 -10.99 -5.66
CA ASP A 383 7.15 -11.92 -6.64
C ASP A 383 6.90 -13.37 -6.23
N LYS A 384 7.18 -13.73 -4.98
CA LYS A 384 6.95 -15.09 -4.48
C LYS A 384 5.46 -15.47 -4.46
N LEU A 385 4.58 -14.55 -4.10
CA LEU A 385 3.13 -14.75 -4.19
C LEU A 385 2.66 -14.96 -5.64
N GLU A 386 3.16 -14.14 -6.58
CA GLU A 386 2.85 -14.30 -8.00
C GLU A 386 3.32 -15.63 -8.55
N PHE A 387 4.59 -15.96 -8.31
CA PHE A 387 5.19 -17.21 -8.83
C PHE A 387 4.46 -18.43 -8.28
N LEU A 388 4.07 -18.39 -7.00
CA LEU A 388 3.29 -19.46 -6.40
C LEU A 388 1.92 -19.60 -7.03
N ALA A 389 1.17 -18.50 -7.15
CA ALA A 389 -0.18 -18.51 -7.72
C ALA A 389 -0.18 -18.94 -9.20
N LYS A 390 0.79 -18.49 -9.99
CA LYS A 390 0.95 -18.85 -11.40
C LYS A 390 1.63 -20.21 -11.60
N GLY A 391 2.09 -20.85 -10.52
CA GLY A 391 2.79 -22.12 -10.57
C GLY A 391 4.15 -22.02 -11.29
N TRP A 392 4.84 -20.91 -11.14
CA TRP A 392 6.19 -20.69 -11.65
C TRP A 392 7.24 -21.03 -10.60
N ARG A 393 8.48 -21.23 -11.08
CA ARG A 393 9.61 -21.40 -10.17
C ARG A 393 9.99 -20.06 -9.57
N SER A 394 10.01 -19.96 -8.25
CA SER A 394 10.47 -18.76 -7.56
C SER A 394 11.93 -18.42 -7.93
N PRO A 395 12.29 -17.14 -8.08
CA PRO A 395 13.66 -16.72 -8.36
C PRO A 395 14.66 -17.06 -7.24
N GLY A 396 14.19 -17.45 -6.08
CA GLY A 396 15.03 -17.73 -4.91
C GLY A 396 15.21 -16.50 -4.03
N ASN A 397 16.14 -16.62 -3.08
CA ASN A 397 16.50 -15.51 -2.18
C ASN A 397 17.45 -14.56 -2.92
N PRO A 398 17.12 -13.27 -3.08
CA PRO A 398 17.94 -12.33 -3.81
C PRO A 398 19.29 -12.03 -3.11
N GLU A 399 19.38 -12.21 -1.78
CA GLU A 399 20.58 -11.92 -1.01
C GLU A 399 21.58 -13.09 -1.00
N THR A 400 21.08 -14.33 -0.95
CA THR A 400 21.92 -15.54 -0.84
C THR A 400 22.04 -16.33 -2.15
N GLY A 401 21.13 -16.10 -3.08
CA GLY A 401 21.03 -16.87 -4.34
C GLY A 401 20.45 -18.29 -4.16
N GLU A 402 20.10 -18.69 -2.94
CA GLU A 402 19.53 -20.00 -2.66
C GLU A 402 18.09 -20.10 -3.14
N GLN A 403 17.64 -21.30 -3.49
CA GLN A 403 16.25 -21.53 -3.88
C GLN A 403 15.33 -21.30 -2.69
N GLU A 404 14.38 -20.41 -2.83
CA GLU A 404 13.46 -20.05 -1.76
C GLU A 404 12.08 -19.77 -2.35
N GLY A 405 11.08 -20.54 -1.98
CA GLY A 405 9.67 -20.29 -2.30
C GLY A 405 8.98 -19.42 -1.25
N TYR A 406 7.71 -19.11 -1.48
CA TYR A 406 6.94 -18.27 -0.54
C TYR A 406 6.89 -18.87 0.88
N PHE A 407 6.66 -20.18 1.00
CA PHE A 407 6.56 -20.84 2.32
C PHE A 407 7.91 -21.04 3.01
N ASP A 408 9.03 -20.81 2.32
CA ASP A 408 10.36 -20.84 2.93
C ASP A 408 10.69 -19.54 3.69
N LEU A 409 9.87 -18.49 3.52
CA LEU A 409 10.03 -17.20 4.21
C LEU A 409 9.75 -17.27 5.72
N PHE A 410 9.04 -18.30 6.16
CA PHE A 410 8.59 -18.44 7.53
C PHE A 410 9.33 -19.56 8.25
N CYS A 411 9.69 -19.32 9.50
CA CYS A 411 10.15 -20.35 10.39
C CYS A 411 8.95 -20.94 11.16
N ASN A 412 8.85 -22.28 11.17
CA ASN A 412 7.81 -22.98 11.94
C ASN A 412 8.06 -22.96 13.45
N SER A 413 9.07 -22.24 13.92
CA SER A 413 9.39 -22.09 15.33
C SER A 413 8.75 -20.86 15.93
N LEU A 414 8.01 -21.02 17.02
CA LEU A 414 7.49 -19.92 17.83
C LEU A 414 8.58 -19.22 18.66
N LEU A 415 9.78 -19.79 18.70
CA LEU A 415 10.91 -19.25 19.46
C LEU A 415 11.81 -18.36 18.64
N ASP A 416 11.75 -18.47 17.31
CA ASP A 416 12.53 -17.61 16.44
C ASP A 416 11.93 -16.20 16.41
N GLY A 417 12.75 -15.19 16.63
CA GLY A 417 12.32 -13.81 16.72
C GLY A 417 11.64 -13.32 15.43
N LYS A 418 12.41 -12.77 14.53
CA LYS A 418 11.90 -12.06 13.33
C LYS A 418 11.30 -12.96 12.25
N ASN A 419 11.73 -14.20 12.13
CA ASN A 419 11.19 -15.15 11.16
C ASN A 419 10.09 -16.04 11.76
N SER A 420 9.59 -15.71 12.95
CA SER A 420 8.47 -16.44 13.52
C SER A 420 7.16 -16.05 12.86
N HIS A 421 6.20 -16.97 12.86
CA HIS A 421 4.84 -16.71 12.38
C HIS A 421 4.22 -15.46 13.03
N GLN A 422 4.39 -15.31 14.36
CA GLN A 422 3.80 -14.18 15.08
C GLN A 422 4.42 -12.85 14.73
N TRP A 423 5.73 -12.80 14.52
CA TRP A 423 6.40 -11.57 14.16
C TRP A 423 6.01 -11.14 12.75
N TYR A 424 6.07 -12.07 11.80
CA TYR A 424 5.80 -11.81 10.40
C TYR A 424 4.37 -11.30 10.17
N SER A 425 3.38 -11.96 10.77
CA SER A 425 1.97 -11.57 10.66
C SER A 425 1.68 -10.12 11.05
N LYS A 426 2.43 -9.60 12.01
CA LYS A 426 2.18 -8.25 12.58
C LYS A 426 2.95 -7.14 11.87
N HIS A 427 4.08 -7.47 11.25
CA HIS A 427 5.04 -6.46 10.81
C HIS A 427 5.23 -6.40 9.30
N ILE A 428 4.60 -7.26 8.53
CA ILE A 428 4.75 -7.27 7.08
C ILE A 428 3.41 -7.03 6.39
N VAL A 429 3.35 -5.99 5.57
CA VAL A 429 2.21 -5.76 4.66
C VAL A 429 2.39 -6.63 3.42
N THR A 430 1.36 -7.41 3.09
CA THR A 430 1.36 -8.29 1.93
C THR A 430 0.41 -7.78 0.86
N MET A 431 0.88 -7.69 -0.37
CA MET A 431 0.10 -7.25 -1.53
C MET A 431 0.63 -7.89 -2.80
N ILE A 432 -0.20 -7.97 -3.82
CA ILE A 432 0.17 -8.55 -5.12
C ILE A 432 0.35 -7.50 -6.22
N ASP A 433 -0.21 -6.33 -6.05
CA ASP A 433 -0.09 -5.17 -6.93
C ASP A 433 0.21 -3.91 -6.12
N ASP A 434 0.92 -2.96 -6.72
CA ASP A 434 1.30 -1.68 -6.14
C ASP A 434 1.35 -0.59 -7.22
N HIS A 435 1.53 0.66 -6.80
CA HIS A 435 1.55 1.84 -7.68
C HIS A 435 2.93 2.20 -8.21
N ASP A 436 3.99 1.62 -7.65
CA ASP A 436 5.37 1.94 -8.00
C ASP A 436 6.17 0.68 -8.34
N GLN A 437 6.72 0.00 -7.37
CA GLN A 437 7.48 -1.22 -7.57
C GLN A 437 6.72 -2.40 -6.97
N VAL A 438 6.08 -3.20 -7.84
CA VAL A 438 5.28 -4.34 -7.39
C VAL A 438 6.17 -5.45 -6.86
N GLY A 439 7.28 -5.74 -7.53
CA GLY A 439 8.27 -6.74 -7.15
C GLY A 439 9.68 -6.29 -7.54
N GLU A 440 10.69 -7.08 -7.23
CA GLU A 440 12.07 -6.78 -7.62
C GLU A 440 12.29 -6.85 -9.12
N GLN A 441 11.49 -7.70 -9.78
CA GLN A 441 11.63 -8.02 -11.21
C GLN A 441 10.50 -7.43 -12.06
N ARG A 442 9.51 -6.72 -11.49
CA ARG A 442 8.32 -6.31 -12.24
C ARG A 442 7.74 -4.96 -11.85
N LYS A 443 7.32 -4.23 -12.88
CA LYS A 443 6.44 -3.05 -12.78
C LYS A 443 5.19 -3.29 -13.63
N TYR A 444 4.34 -4.24 -13.25
CA TYR A 444 3.07 -4.54 -13.89
C TYR A 444 2.09 -5.19 -12.91
N ARG A 445 0.80 -5.13 -13.20
CA ARG A 445 -0.20 -5.78 -12.37
C ARG A 445 -0.21 -7.30 -12.55
N PHE A 446 -0.64 -8.02 -11.53
CA PHE A 446 -0.69 -9.49 -11.51
C PHE A 446 -1.57 -10.06 -12.63
N CYS A 447 -2.73 -9.42 -12.88
CA CYS A 447 -3.72 -9.93 -13.83
C CYS A 447 -3.23 -9.88 -15.28
N GLY A 448 -3.51 -10.92 -16.05
CA GLY A 448 -3.30 -10.94 -17.50
C GLY A 448 -4.53 -10.45 -18.28
N ASP A 449 -4.43 -10.45 -19.62
CA ASP A 449 -5.40 -9.85 -20.53
C ASP A 449 -6.65 -10.70 -20.79
N SER A 450 -6.69 -11.95 -20.31
CA SER A 450 -7.81 -12.85 -20.58
C SER A 450 -8.69 -13.10 -19.36
N PRO A 451 -9.99 -13.35 -19.52
CA PRO A 451 -10.86 -13.74 -18.41
C PRO A 451 -10.40 -14.99 -17.65
N GLU A 452 -9.65 -15.89 -18.29
CA GLU A 452 -9.05 -17.02 -17.60
C GLU A 452 -8.01 -16.60 -16.55
N SER A 453 -7.33 -15.47 -16.75
CA SER A 453 -6.40 -14.92 -15.74
C SER A 453 -7.11 -14.49 -14.46
N TRP A 454 -8.42 -14.23 -14.50
CA TRP A 454 -9.21 -13.90 -13.30
C TRP A 454 -9.28 -15.07 -12.32
N LYS A 455 -9.17 -16.31 -12.80
CA LYS A 455 -9.10 -17.51 -11.93
C LYS A 455 -7.83 -17.46 -11.08
N LEU A 456 -6.67 -17.24 -11.72
CA LEU A 456 -5.40 -17.10 -10.99
C LEU A 456 -5.38 -15.86 -10.11
N LEU A 457 -6.01 -14.77 -10.53
CA LEU A 457 -6.13 -13.57 -9.71
C LEU A 457 -6.94 -13.86 -8.44
N LYS A 458 -8.04 -14.59 -8.53
CA LYS A 458 -8.79 -15.04 -7.34
C LYS A 458 -7.93 -15.93 -6.43
N ALA A 459 -7.13 -16.84 -7.00
CA ALA A 459 -6.22 -17.66 -6.21
C ALA A 459 -5.12 -16.81 -5.52
N ALA A 460 -4.57 -15.81 -6.22
CA ALA A 460 -3.58 -14.90 -5.65
C ALA A 460 -4.15 -14.02 -4.53
N LEU A 461 -5.37 -13.49 -4.71
CA LEU A 461 -6.08 -12.75 -3.67
C LEU A 461 -6.47 -13.67 -2.50
N GLY A 462 -6.80 -14.93 -2.79
CA GLY A 462 -6.99 -15.97 -1.77
C GLY A 462 -5.73 -16.22 -0.95
N LEU A 463 -4.57 -16.32 -1.59
CA LEU A 463 -3.28 -16.37 -0.92
C LEU A 463 -3.06 -15.13 -0.05
N ASN A 464 -3.20 -13.92 -0.63
CA ASN A 464 -2.95 -12.67 0.08
C ASN A 464 -3.83 -12.50 1.34
N LEU A 465 -5.10 -12.93 1.28
CA LEU A 465 -6.05 -12.82 2.39
C LEU A 465 -6.00 -13.99 3.39
N ALA A 466 -5.45 -15.14 3.00
CA ALA A 466 -5.43 -16.35 3.83
C ALA A 466 -4.02 -16.80 4.25
N THR A 467 -2.98 -16.04 3.94
CA THR A 467 -1.62 -16.25 4.42
C THR A 467 -1.26 -15.27 5.55
N GLU A 468 -0.04 -15.32 6.04
CA GLU A 468 0.44 -14.43 7.08
C GLU A 468 0.75 -13.04 6.55
N GLY A 469 0.61 -12.02 7.41
CA GLY A 469 0.86 -10.63 7.12
C GLY A 469 -0.39 -9.77 7.25
N ILE A 470 -0.21 -8.46 7.07
CA ILE A 470 -1.27 -7.46 7.00
C ILE A 470 -1.69 -7.36 5.53
N SER A 471 -2.86 -7.89 5.21
CA SER A 471 -3.31 -7.98 3.81
C SER A 471 -3.68 -6.60 3.24
N CYS A 472 -3.10 -6.23 2.10
CA CYS A 472 -3.44 -5.02 1.37
C CYS A 472 -3.88 -5.35 -0.06
N ILE A 473 -4.91 -4.66 -0.54
CA ILE A 473 -5.42 -4.72 -1.91
C ILE A 473 -5.15 -3.36 -2.57
N TYR A 474 -4.54 -3.37 -3.72
CA TYR A 474 -4.35 -2.16 -4.52
C TYR A 474 -5.57 -1.91 -5.41
N TYR A 475 -6.03 -0.65 -5.51
CA TYR A 475 -7.23 -0.30 -6.26
C TYR A 475 -7.20 -0.84 -7.71
N GLY A 476 -8.34 -1.29 -8.18
CA GLY A 476 -8.48 -1.87 -9.53
C GLY A 476 -8.12 -3.35 -9.61
N THR A 477 -7.39 -3.93 -8.63
CA THR A 477 -7.09 -5.36 -8.61
C THR A 477 -8.38 -6.19 -8.48
N GLU A 478 -9.35 -5.72 -7.70
CA GLU A 478 -10.68 -6.33 -7.56
C GLU A 478 -11.54 -6.24 -8.83
N GLN A 479 -11.13 -5.39 -9.76
CA GLN A 479 -11.73 -5.24 -11.11
C GLN A 479 -10.86 -5.84 -12.21
N ALA A 480 -9.83 -6.62 -11.83
CA ALA A 480 -8.93 -7.33 -12.74
C ALA A 480 -8.15 -6.40 -13.70
N PHE A 481 -7.70 -5.24 -13.23
CA PHE A 481 -6.81 -4.37 -13.99
C PHE A 481 -5.50 -5.10 -14.31
N ASN A 482 -5.00 -4.94 -15.54
CA ASN A 482 -3.86 -5.72 -16.04
C ASN A 482 -2.54 -4.94 -16.14
N GLY A 483 -2.56 -3.61 -16.25
CA GLY A 483 -1.36 -2.77 -16.21
C GLY A 483 -0.29 -3.11 -17.27
N ALA A 484 -0.66 -3.52 -18.47
CA ALA A 484 0.27 -3.89 -19.53
C ALA A 484 0.31 -2.85 -20.66
N ASP A 485 1.49 -2.68 -21.30
CA ASP A 485 1.60 -1.88 -22.54
C ASP A 485 0.84 -2.58 -23.67
N PRO A 486 -0.23 -1.96 -24.23
CA PRO A 486 -1.05 -2.61 -25.25
C PRO A 486 -0.35 -2.84 -26.59
N ARG A 487 0.79 -2.16 -26.84
CA ARG A 487 1.53 -2.28 -28.11
C ARG A 487 2.44 -3.48 -28.15
N THR A 488 3.12 -3.73 -27.06
CA THR A 488 4.22 -4.70 -27.01
C THR A 488 3.88 -5.90 -26.16
N GLY A 489 2.82 -5.80 -25.33
CA GLY A 489 2.58 -6.74 -24.25
C GLY A 489 3.68 -6.68 -23.17
N ASP A 490 4.58 -5.69 -23.27
CA ASP A 490 5.65 -5.49 -22.31
C ASP A 490 5.05 -5.01 -20.99
N ARG A 491 5.40 -5.69 -19.93
CA ARG A 491 4.97 -5.43 -18.57
C ARG A 491 6.09 -4.79 -17.74
N SER A 492 7.22 -4.45 -18.35
CA SER A 492 8.38 -3.90 -17.64
C SER A 492 8.37 -2.39 -17.51
N TRP A 493 7.35 -1.69 -18.04
CA TRP A 493 7.41 -0.24 -18.18
C TRP A 493 6.37 0.54 -17.42
N GLY A 494 6.90 1.21 -16.40
CA GLY A 494 6.47 2.53 -15.98
C GLY A 494 5.19 2.57 -15.13
N ASP A 495 5.24 3.48 -14.22
CA ASP A 495 4.18 3.78 -13.25
C ASP A 495 2.83 4.07 -13.91
N VAL A 496 2.83 4.61 -15.14
CA VAL A 496 1.61 4.89 -15.90
C VAL A 496 0.74 3.64 -16.07
N PHE A 497 1.34 2.48 -16.33
CA PHE A 497 0.60 1.22 -16.50
C PHE A 497 0.07 0.62 -15.19
N LEU A 498 0.59 1.09 -14.05
CA LEU A 498 0.12 0.68 -12.73
C LEU A 498 -0.95 1.62 -12.15
N ARG A 499 -1.16 2.80 -12.78
CA ARG A 499 -1.92 3.90 -12.21
C ARG A 499 -3.14 4.31 -13.06
N GLU A 500 -3.77 3.33 -13.75
CA GLU A 500 -5.01 3.58 -14.52
C GLU A 500 -6.15 4.06 -13.63
N CYS A 501 -7.06 4.86 -14.20
CA CYS A 501 -8.23 5.34 -13.47
C CYS A 501 -9.33 4.28 -13.33
N MET A 502 -9.98 4.26 -12.18
CA MET A 502 -11.22 3.53 -11.94
C MET A 502 -12.46 4.19 -12.57
N PHE A 503 -12.34 5.45 -13.02
CA PHE A 503 -13.43 6.25 -13.55
C PHE A 503 -13.13 6.71 -14.99
N GLY A 504 -14.10 7.35 -15.63
CA GLY A 504 -14.08 7.74 -17.01
C GLY A 504 -12.95 8.69 -17.44
N GLY A 505 -13.07 9.25 -18.63
CA GLY A 505 -12.06 10.06 -19.25
C GLY A 505 -11.18 9.27 -20.21
N PRO A 506 -10.09 9.88 -20.75
CA PRO A 506 -9.21 9.22 -21.71
C PRO A 506 -8.28 8.17 -21.08
N PHE A 507 -8.17 8.11 -19.74
CA PHE A 507 -7.25 7.26 -19.00
C PHE A 507 -7.97 6.26 -18.10
N GLY A 508 -8.83 5.41 -18.67
CA GLY A 508 -9.39 4.25 -17.97
C GLY A 508 -8.45 3.05 -18.01
N SER A 509 -8.96 1.84 -17.76
CA SER A 509 -8.19 0.62 -18.02
C SER A 509 -7.76 0.55 -19.49
N LEU A 510 -6.63 -0.13 -19.78
CA LEU A 510 -6.09 -0.26 -21.13
C LEU A 510 -7.05 -0.88 -22.15
N GLN A 511 -8.07 -1.61 -21.70
CA GLN A 511 -9.07 -2.22 -22.57
C GLN A 511 -10.27 -1.33 -22.83
N SER A 512 -10.40 -0.18 -22.15
CA SER A 512 -11.52 0.73 -22.31
C SER A 512 -11.17 2.15 -21.89
N THR A 513 -11.89 3.13 -22.46
CA THR A 513 -11.85 4.54 -22.08
C THR A 513 -13.26 5.07 -21.89
N GLY A 514 -13.43 6.14 -21.11
CA GLY A 514 -14.73 6.78 -20.88
C GLY A 514 -15.75 5.91 -20.12
N ARG A 515 -15.27 4.92 -19.39
CA ARG A 515 -16.07 4.01 -18.56
C ARG A 515 -15.54 3.98 -17.14
N HIS A 516 -16.39 3.70 -16.15
CA HIS A 516 -15.94 3.41 -14.79
C HIS A 516 -15.96 1.91 -14.51
N PHE A 517 -15.19 1.50 -13.51
CA PHE A 517 -14.97 0.10 -13.17
C PHE A 517 -15.49 -0.28 -11.78
N PHE A 518 -16.35 0.52 -11.16
CA PHE A 518 -16.96 0.19 -9.87
C PHE A 518 -18.09 -0.83 -10.08
N ASN A 519 -17.72 -2.07 -10.41
CA ASN A 519 -18.66 -3.16 -10.70
C ASN A 519 -18.70 -4.16 -9.55
N GLU A 520 -19.72 -4.05 -8.69
CA GLU A 520 -19.92 -4.99 -7.57
C GLU A 520 -20.35 -6.39 -8.04
N GLU A 521 -20.78 -6.52 -9.30
CA GLU A 521 -21.11 -7.82 -9.92
C GLU A 521 -19.88 -8.52 -10.51
N HIS A 522 -18.73 -7.86 -10.57
CA HIS A 522 -17.50 -8.46 -11.07
C HIS A 522 -17.10 -9.69 -10.24
N GLU A 523 -16.76 -10.79 -10.89
CA GLU A 523 -16.52 -12.06 -10.19
C GLU A 523 -15.35 -11.99 -9.19
N VAL A 524 -14.31 -11.19 -9.47
CA VAL A 524 -13.18 -11.00 -8.55
C VAL A 524 -13.61 -10.16 -7.35
N TYR A 525 -14.38 -9.09 -7.57
CA TYR A 525 -14.93 -8.27 -6.48
C TYR A 525 -15.78 -9.12 -5.53
N ARG A 526 -16.72 -9.91 -6.08
CA ARG A 526 -17.57 -10.82 -5.29
C ARG A 526 -16.77 -11.87 -4.53
N PHE A 527 -15.74 -12.42 -5.16
CA PHE A 527 -14.85 -13.38 -4.51
C PHE A 527 -14.15 -12.76 -3.30
N VAL A 528 -13.55 -11.57 -3.47
CA VAL A 528 -12.85 -10.84 -2.40
C VAL A 528 -13.82 -10.51 -1.26
N GLY A 529 -14.99 -9.95 -1.56
CA GLY A 529 -15.99 -9.59 -0.55
C GLY A 529 -16.45 -10.80 0.29
N ARG A 530 -16.72 -11.94 -0.37
CA ARG A 530 -17.07 -13.19 0.32
C ARG A 530 -15.91 -13.73 1.18
N LEU A 531 -14.69 -13.70 0.67
CA LEU A 531 -13.51 -14.18 1.41
C LEU A 531 -13.18 -13.27 2.61
N ALA A 532 -13.29 -11.96 2.44
CA ALA A 532 -13.06 -11.01 3.53
C ALA A 532 -14.10 -11.20 4.66
N GLU A 533 -15.37 -11.40 4.32
CA GLU A 533 -16.41 -11.69 5.33
C GLU A 533 -16.16 -13.04 6.02
N PHE A 534 -15.78 -14.08 5.26
CA PHE A 534 -15.40 -15.38 5.85
C PHE A 534 -14.20 -15.23 6.79
N ARG A 535 -13.14 -14.54 6.35
CA ARG A 535 -11.92 -14.26 7.13
C ARG A 535 -12.25 -13.52 8.44
N LYS A 536 -13.18 -12.58 8.41
CA LYS A 536 -13.62 -11.83 9.58
C LYS A 536 -14.17 -12.75 10.69
N GLY A 537 -14.86 -13.82 10.31
CA GLY A 537 -15.35 -14.84 11.23
C GLY A 537 -14.29 -15.83 11.71
N GLU A 538 -13.15 -15.94 10.99
CA GLU A 538 -12.14 -16.99 11.21
C GLU A 538 -10.83 -16.43 11.75
N ILE A 539 -10.64 -16.53 13.08
CA ILE A 539 -9.42 -16.06 13.73
C ILE A 539 -8.17 -16.82 13.25
N ALA A 540 -8.30 -18.08 12.86
CA ALA A 540 -7.18 -18.88 12.34
C ALA A 540 -6.62 -18.27 11.04
N LEU A 541 -7.46 -17.74 10.15
CA LEU A 541 -7.01 -17.06 8.94
C LEU A 541 -6.31 -15.73 9.22
N ARG A 542 -6.72 -15.03 10.28
CA ARG A 542 -6.17 -13.72 10.64
C ARG A 542 -4.88 -13.82 11.45
N ARG A 543 -4.83 -14.69 12.46
CA ARG A 543 -3.78 -14.74 13.48
C ARG A 543 -3.13 -16.12 13.63
N GLY A 544 -3.53 -17.12 12.82
CA GLY A 544 -3.05 -18.48 12.93
C GLY A 544 -1.62 -18.64 12.42
N ARG A 545 -0.90 -19.60 12.99
CA ARG A 545 0.39 -20.08 12.46
C ARG A 545 0.18 -20.74 11.11
N GLN A 546 1.17 -20.65 10.23
CA GLN A 546 1.09 -21.14 8.86
C GLN A 546 2.00 -22.35 8.65
N TYR A 547 1.49 -23.39 7.99
CA TYR A 547 2.23 -24.61 7.70
C TYR A 547 1.94 -25.10 6.28
N LEU A 548 2.96 -25.19 5.44
CA LEU A 548 2.86 -25.87 4.15
C LEU A 548 2.52 -27.35 4.37
N ARG A 549 1.57 -27.90 3.60
CA ARG A 549 1.10 -29.27 3.76
C ARG A 549 1.56 -30.15 2.59
N GLN A 550 1.89 -31.40 2.91
CA GLN A 550 2.16 -32.41 1.91
C GLN A 550 0.86 -32.86 1.23
N VAL A 551 0.99 -33.16 -0.05
CA VAL A 551 -0.14 -33.60 -0.90
C VAL A 551 0.20 -34.91 -1.61
N SER A 552 -0.82 -35.70 -1.95
CA SER A 552 -0.69 -36.94 -2.73
C SER A 552 -1.87 -37.13 -3.68
N ALA A 553 -1.63 -37.58 -4.91
CA ALA A 553 -2.70 -37.94 -5.84
C ALA A 553 -3.36 -39.28 -5.47
N THR A 554 -2.59 -40.22 -4.91
CA THR A 554 -3.04 -41.60 -4.67
C THR A 554 -3.52 -41.84 -3.25
N GLY A 555 -2.98 -41.10 -2.28
CA GLY A 555 -3.16 -41.35 -0.85
C GLY A 555 -2.27 -42.47 -0.29
N SER A 556 -1.35 -43.01 -1.08
CA SER A 556 -0.36 -43.96 -0.58
C SER A 556 0.69 -43.22 0.28
N GLU A 557 1.04 -43.77 1.46
CA GLU A 557 1.94 -43.09 2.40
C GLU A 557 3.29 -42.68 1.80
N GLY A 558 3.84 -43.44 0.84
CA GLY A 558 5.07 -43.11 0.16
C GLY A 558 4.98 -42.04 -0.93
N ASP A 559 3.77 -41.59 -1.27
CA ASP A 559 3.52 -40.67 -2.39
C ASP A 559 3.24 -39.23 -1.94
N PHE A 560 3.33 -38.91 -0.63
CA PHE A 560 3.15 -37.57 -0.12
C PHE A 560 4.39 -36.72 -0.32
N PHE A 561 4.23 -35.53 -0.87
CA PHE A 561 5.32 -34.60 -1.16
C PHE A 561 4.88 -33.14 -0.99
N TYR A 562 5.85 -32.25 -0.83
CA TYR A 562 5.64 -30.82 -0.97
C TYR A 562 5.72 -30.47 -2.45
N PRO A 563 4.67 -29.84 -3.03
CA PRO A 563 4.67 -29.48 -4.46
C PRO A 563 5.83 -28.58 -4.83
N GLN A 564 6.54 -28.93 -5.90
CA GLN A 564 7.66 -28.18 -6.44
C GLN A 564 7.51 -28.01 -7.96
N PRO A 565 8.00 -26.91 -8.54
CA PRO A 565 8.00 -26.74 -9.99
C PRO A 565 8.88 -27.79 -10.68
N VAL A 566 8.33 -28.46 -11.69
CA VAL A 566 9.05 -29.38 -12.57
C VAL A 566 9.24 -28.67 -13.91
N ASN A 567 10.46 -28.59 -14.40
CA ASN A 567 10.84 -27.84 -15.63
C ASN A 567 10.34 -26.38 -15.58
N GLY A 568 10.47 -25.73 -14.41
CA GLY A 568 10.09 -24.33 -14.23
C GLY A 568 8.59 -24.06 -14.04
N GLN A 569 7.74 -25.10 -14.09
CA GLN A 569 6.29 -24.99 -13.91
C GLN A 569 5.75 -26.00 -12.92
N MET A 570 4.74 -25.58 -12.19
CA MET A 570 3.92 -26.42 -11.33
C MET A 570 2.48 -26.35 -11.83
N ARG A 571 1.84 -27.50 -12.02
CA ARG A 571 0.43 -27.61 -12.38
C ARG A 571 -0.24 -28.58 -11.39
N TRP A 572 -0.30 -28.12 -10.14
CA TRP A 572 -0.70 -28.97 -9.03
C TRP A 572 -1.44 -28.17 -7.94
N VAL A 573 -1.89 -28.87 -6.91
CA VAL A 573 -2.46 -28.25 -5.70
C VAL A 573 -1.34 -27.92 -4.73
N VAL A 574 -1.33 -26.66 -4.25
CA VAL A 574 -0.53 -26.22 -3.12
C VAL A 574 -1.47 -26.00 -1.94
N ALA A 575 -1.21 -26.68 -0.84
CA ALA A 575 -2.05 -26.61 0.36
C ALA A 575 -1.25 -26.16 1.58
N TRP A 576 -1.88 -25.36 2.42
CA TRP A 576 -1.32 -24.89 3.68
C TRP A 576 -2.40 -24.83 4.76
N SER A 577 -2.01 -25.00 6.00
CA SER A 577 -2.89 -24.83 7.14
C SER A 577 -2.64 -23.52 7.84
N ARG A 578 -3.72 -22.87 8.30
CA ARG A 578 -3.71 -21.80 9.27
C ARG A 578 -4.27 -22.36 10.58
N ILE A 579 -3.46 -22.35 11.64
CA ILE A 579 -3.82 -22.94 12.93
C ILE A 579 -3.80 -21.90 14.03
N PHE A 580 -4.93 -21.72 14.70
CA PHE A 580 -5.05 -20.89 15.90
C PHE A 580 -5.73 -21.70 17.00
N ALA A 581 -5.05 -21.89 18.13
CA ALA A 581 -5.48 -22.75 19.22
C ALA A 581 -5.94 -24.13 18.70
N GLU A 582 -7.22 -24.46 18.81
CA GLU A 582 -7.81 -25.76 18.44
C GLU A 582 -8.50 -25.72 17.07
N THR A 583 -8.29 -24.67 16.27
CA THR A 583 -8.91 -24.51 14.95
C THR A 583 -7.84 -24.59 13.87
N GLU A 584 -8.05 -25.48 12.89
CA GLU A 584 -7.30 -25.57 11.64
C GLU A 584 -8.20 -25.16 10.46
N CYS A 585 -7.77 -24.18 9.67
CA CYS A 585 -8.27 -23.91 8.34
C CYS A 585 -7.26 -24.44 7.32
N LEU A 586 -7.62 -25.47 6.60
CA LEU A 586 -6.84 -26.01 5.49
C LEU A 586 -7.16 -25.21 4.22
N CYS A 587 -6.22 -24.41 3.76
CA CYS A 587 -6.33 -23.62 2.53
C CYS A 587 -5.61 -24.34 1.38
N ALA A 588 -6.12 -24.21 0.16
CA ALA A 588 -5.44 -24.75 -1.02
C ALA A 588 -5.73 -23.92 -2.27
N ILE A 589 -4.73 -23.85 -3.17
CA ILE A 589 -4.86 -23.33 -4.54
C ILE A 589 -4.54 -24.42 -5.55
N ASN A 590 -5.15 -24.29 -6.73
CA ASN A 590 -4.81 -25.10 -7.90
C ASN A 590 -4.13 -24.21 -8.94
N THR A 591 -2.85 -24.46 -9.19
CA THR A 591 -2.06 -23.68 -10.15
C THR A 591 -2.33 -24.09 -11.61
N SER A 592 -3.15 -25.11 -11.86
CA SER A 592 -3.61 -25.50 -13.21
C SER A 592 -4.90 -24.77 -13.54
N LEU A 593 -4.93 -24.10 -14.70
CA LEU A 593 -6.15 -23.48 -15.26
C LEU A 593 -7.06 -24.47 -15.98
N GLU A 594 -6.53 -25.65 -16.35
CA GLU A 594 -7.20 -26.58 -17.26
C GLU A 594 -8.02 -27.65 -16.53
N LYS A 595 -7.57 -28.04 -15.34
CA LYS A 595 -8.10 -29.23 -14.66
C LYS A 595 -8.44 -28.93 -13.22
N GLU A 596 -9.60 -29.41 -12.82
CA GLU A 596 -9.92 -29.67 -11.43
C GLU A 596 -8.97 -30.75 -10.90
N LEU A 597 -8.46 -30.59 -9.71
CA LEU A 597 -7.56 -31.55 -9.09
C LEU A 597 -8.10 -32.02 -7.76
N THR A 598 -8.20 -33.35 -7.60
CA THR A 598 -8.57 -34.01 -6.35
C THR A 598 -7.34 -34.66 -5.77
N VAL A 599 -6.95 -34.26 -4.55
CA VAL A 599 -5.73 -34.71 -3.89
C VAL A 599 -5.99 -35.02 -2.41
N TRP A 600 -5.19 -35.89 -1.85
CA TRP A 600 -5.06 -36.05 -0.41
C TRP A 600 -4.11 -35.02 0.16
N VAL A 601 -4.47 -34.43 1.29
CA VAL A 601 -3.67 -33.41 1.98
C VAL A 601 -3.51 -33.80 3.44
N VAL A 602 -2.27 -33.76 3.94
CA VAL A 602 -1.99 -33.98 5.37
C VAL A 602 -2.54 -32.82 6.19
N VAL A 603 -3.22 -33.12 7.28
CA VAL A 603 -3.76 -32.14 8.24
C VAL A 603 -3.19 -32.40 9.64
N ASP A 604 -3.46 -31.49 10.57
CA ASP A 604 -3.02 -31.66 11.95
C ASP A 604 -3.73 -32.84 12.60
N HIS A 605 -2.96 -33.83 13.02
CA HIS A 605 -3.47 -35.07 13.59
C HIS A 605 -4.24 -34.89 14.91
N GLN A 606 -3.84 -33.94 15.74
CA GLN A 606 -4.50 -33.71 17.03
C GLN A 606 -5.82 -32.95 16.83
N LEU A 607 -5.86 -32.03 15.90
CA LEU A 607 -7.05 -31.22 15.62
C LEU A 607 -8.04 -31.96 14.74
N ASN A 608 -7.55 -32.75 13.80
CA ASN A 608 -8.35 -33.51 12.83
C ASN A 608 -7.96 -35.00 12.85
N PRO A 609 -8.33 -35.76 13.92
CA PRO A 609 -8.08 -37.19 13.99
C PRO A 609 -8.88 -37.95 12.91
N PRO A 610 -8.42 -39.16 12.51
CA PRO A 610 -9.15 -40.02 11.58
C PRO A 610 -10.61 -40.24 11.99
N GLY A 611 -11.51 -40.21 11.03
CA GLY A 611 -12.96 -40.30 11.24
C GLY A 611 -13.64 -38.94 11.51
N LYS A 612 -12.89 -37.87 11.74
CA LYS A 612 -13.46 -36.52 11.75
C LYS A 612 -13.81 -36.09 10.33
N THR A 613 -14.86 -35.28 10.18
CA THR A 613 -15.24 -34.69 8.90
C THR A 613 -14.78 -33.24 8.83
N MET A 614 -14.10 -32.89 7.76
CA MET A 614 -13.84 -31.50 7.37
C MET A 614 -14.82 -31.10 6.27
N ARG A 615 -15.25 -29.85 6.29
CA ARG A 615 -16.21 -29.32 5.33
C ARG A 615 -15.58 -28.22 4.50
N CYS A 616 -15.85 -28.18 3.19
CA CYS A 616 -15.51 -27.04 2.34
C CYS A 616 -16.30 -25.81 2.82
N ALA A 617 -15.62 -24.94 3.54
CA ALA A 617 -16.22 -23.77 4.17
C ALA A 617 -16.18 -22.54 3.25
N PHE A 618 -15.28 -22.53 2.28
CA PHE A 618 -15.16 -21.50 1.26
C PHE A 618 -14.56 -22.08 -0.03
N SER A 619 -15.11 -21.67 -1.17
CA SER A 619 -14.56 -22.01 -2.50
C SER A 619 -14.68 -20.84 -3.48
N SER A 620 -13.73 -20.75 -4.43
CA SER A 620 -13.84 -19.91 -5.61
C SER A 620 -14.98 -20.37 -6.55
N SER A 621 -15.48 -21.59 -6.39
CA SER A 621 -16.68 -22.17 -7.00
C SER A 621 -17.71 -22.39 -5.90
N PRO A 622 -18.67 -21.46 -5.69
CA PRO A 622 -19.58 -21.48 -4.53
C PRO A 622 -20.44 -22.74 -4.38
N GLU A 623 -20.71 -23.41 -5.49
CA GLU A 623 -21.48 -24.69 -5.53
C GLU A 623 -20.78 -25.81 -4.76
N GLN A 624 -19.47 -25.72 -4.53
CA GLN A 624 -18.69 -26.69 -3.78
C GLN A 624 -18.78 -26.49 -2.26
N GLU A 625 -19.24 -25.33 -1.82
CA GLU A 625 -19.34 -25.05 -0.38
C GLU A 625 -20.33 -25.98 0.29
N GLY A 626 -19.89 -26.55 1.39
CA GLY A 626 -20.66 -27.52 2.14
C GLY A 626 -20.33 -28.98 1.84
N GLU A 627 -19.53 -29.28 0.82
CA GLU A 627 -19.02 -30.63 0.59
C GLU A 627 -18.23 -31.13 1.81
N GLU A 628 -18.45 -32.35 2.19
CA GLU A 628 -17.82 -32.99 3.34
C GLU A 628 -16.76 -33.98 2.89
N ALA A 629 -15.64 -33.98 3.60
CA ALA A 629 -14.52 -34.87 3.38
C ALA A 629 -14.08 -35.52 4.71
N GLU A 630 -14.10 -36.85 4.78
CA GLU A 630 -13.67 -37.59 5.95
C GLU A 630 -12.15 -37.65 6.04
N VAL A 631 -11.62 -37.44 7.23
CA VAL A 631 -10.20 -37.58 7.54
C VAL A 631 -9.83 -39.05 7.67
N ALA A 632 -8.92 -39.51 6.82
CA ALA A 632 -8.44 -40.90 6.81
C ALA A 632 -7.15 -41.07 7.65
N PRO A 633 -6.89 -42.29 8.16
CA PRO A 633 -5.66 -42.61 8.90
C PRO A 633 -4.46 -42.81 7.95
N ILE A 634 -4.14 -41.80 7.16
CA ILE A 634 -3.06 -41.78 6.17
C ILE A 634 -2.04 -40.75 6.64
N CYS A 635 -0.76 -41.07 6.71
CA CYS A 635 0.30 -40.19 7.23
C CYS A 635 -0.07 -39.51 8.56
N GLY A 636 -0.75 -40.25 9.44
CA GLY A 636 -1.34 -39.74 10.67
C GLY A 636 -2.78 -39.27 10.48
N SER A 637 -2.99 -38.24 9.68
CA SER A 637 -4.30 -37.73 9.29
C SER A 637 -4.21 -37.05 7.93
N ALA A 638 -5.02 -37.46 6.96
CA ALA A 638 -5.12 -36.78 5.68
C ALA A 638 -6.58 -36.71 5.23
N VAL A 639 -6.92 -35.63 4.54
CA VAL A 639 -8.25 -35.40 3.96
C VAL A 639 -8.17 -35.32 2.45
N LYS A 640 -9.18 -35.85 1.75
CA LYS A 640 -9.27 -35.79 0.30
C LYS A 640 -10.07 -34.56 -0.12
N ILE A 641 -9.41 -33.61 -0.76
CA ILE A 641 -10.04 -32.35 -1.21
C ILE A 641 -10.02 -32.22 -2.71
N THR A 642 -10.97 -31.46 -3.24
CA THR A 642 -11.04 -31.08 -4.65
C THR A 642 -10.86 -29.57 -4.78
N VAL A 643 -10.00 -29.14 -5.73
CA VAL A 643 -9.72 -27.71 -5.97
C VAL A 643 -9.99 -27.39 -7.45
N PRO A 644 -10.91 -26.45 -7.75
CA PRO A 644 -11.27 -26.05 -9.10
C PRO A 644 -10.07 -25.55 -9.92
N PRO A 645 -10.15 -25.52 -11.27
CA PRO A 645 -9.06 -24.99 -12.12
C PRO A 645 -8.74 -23.53 -11.78
N GLY A 646 -7.48 -23.22 -11.47
CA GLY A 646 -7.05 -21.89 -11.02
C GLY A 646 -7.77 -21.42 -9.76
N GLY A 647 -8.35 -22.34 -8.99
CA GLY A 647 -9.25 -22.04 -7.87
C GLY A 647 -8.55 -21.98 -6.52
N PHE A 648 -9.32 -21.54 -5.54
CA PHE A 648 -8.96 -21.44 -4.12
C PHE A 648 -10.08 -22.06 -3.27
N VAL A 649 -9.71 -22.85 -2.27
CA VAL A 649 -10.64 -23.47 -1.31
C VAL A 649 -10.15 -23.38 0.11
N ILE A 650 -11.06 -23.42 1.08
CA ILE A 650 -10.79 -23.56 2.51
C ILE A 650 -11.66 -24.69 3.06
N TYR A 651 -11.03 -25.67 3.70
CA TYR A 651 -11.70 -26.72 4.45
C TYR A 651 -11.49 -26.50 5.96
N ARG A 652 -12.54 -26.77 6.73
CA ARG A 652 -12.53 -26.59 8.18
C ARG A 652 -13.20 -27.77 8.91
#